data_567b4f1e0cd2bf92fd2d0814e5cb5c03
#
_entry.id   567b4f1e0cd2bf92fd2d0814e5cb5c03
#
_cell.length_a   1.000
_cell.length_b   1.000
_cell.length_c   1.000
_cell.angle_alpha   90.00
_cell.angle_beta   90.00
_cell.angle_gamma   90.00
#
_symmetry.space_group_name_H-M   'P 1'
#
loop_
_entity.id
_entity.type
_entity.pdbx_description
1 polymer ?
#
loop_
_entity_poly.entity_id
_entity_poly.type
_entity_poly.pdbx_seq_one_letter_code
_entity_poly.pdbx_strand_id
1 'polypeptide(L)'
;MGTESNAEYGADQIQILEGLEAVRKRPGMYIGSRSSRGLHHLVYEIVDNAVDEALAGYCDTIQVTINKDNSVTVIDNGRGIPVGINHKAGIPAVEVVFTILHAGGKFGGGGYKVSGGLHGVGASVVNALSTHLEVTIYHEGKIYRQRYERGKVVYKLKVIGECDSKKTGTTVTFLPDSEIFEETVFDFNVLKQRLREMAFLTKNIKIVLRDDRPEEPIEKTFHYEGGIKEFVTYLNKGKTPLYPDIIYCEGMKDNIYVEVAMQHNDGYTEGSYSFVNNITTPEGGTHLTGFKNALTKTFNSYARLNKLIKDTETLSGDDIREGLTVIVSIKIEDPQFEGQTKQKLGNSEARGAVDNIVSEQLMIYLEQHPQVAKMILEKSIMAQRAREAARKARDLTRRKSALEGMSLPGKLADCSDKDPKNCEIYIVEGDSAGGSAKTARSRATQAILPLRGKILNVEKARLDRIYANAEIKAMITAFGTGIHEDFDISKLRYDKIIIMTDADVDGAHISTLLLTFLYRFMPDLIKEGHVYLAQPPLYKLEKNKKVWYAYSDEQLAAILGEVGRDQNNKIQRYKGLGEMDAEQLWETTMDPEKRVLRRVVMDNENSSELDVTFTTLMGDQVEPRREFIEENAQFVKNLDI
;
A
#
# COMPACT_ATOMS: atom_id res chain seq x y z
N MET A 1 9.53 -21.60 -46.40
CA MET A 1 8.95 -22.83 -45.84
C MET A 1 9.89 -23.32 -44.76
N GLY A 2 9.68 -22.88 -43.51
CA GLY A 2 10.40 -23.33 -42.34
C GLY A 2 9.47 -24.29 -41.59
N THR A 3 9.90 -25.50 -41.40
CA THR A 3 9.22 -26.55 -40.65
C THR A 3 9.18 -26.14 -39.17
N GLU A 4 8.02 -25.68 -38.70
CA GLU A 4 7.73 -25.65 -37.28
C GLU A 4 7.69 -27.09 -36.77
N SER A 5 8.68 -27.47 -35.96
CA SER A 5 8.62 -28.72 -35.22
C SER A 5 7.51 -28.59 -34.18
N ASN A 6 6.37 -29.21 -34.41
CA ASN A 6 5.39 -29.51 -33.37
C ASN A 6 6.09 -30.41 -32.34
N ALA A 7 6.58 -29.82 -31.27
CA ALA A 7 6.99 -30.56 -30.08
C ALA A 7 5.70 -31.20 -29.52
N GLU A 8 5.53 -32.52 -29.71
CA GLU A 8 4.44 -33.27 -29.08
C GLU A 8 4.49 -33.04 -27.55
N TYR A 9 3.40 -32.51 -26.99
CA TYR A 9 3.23 -32.36 -25.54
C TYR A 9 3.10 -33.75 -24.91
N GLY A 10 4.20 -34.30 -24.45
CA GLY A 10 4.29 -35.62 -23.85
C GLY A 10 4.56 -35.59 -22.35
N ALA A 11 4.40 -36.74 -21.69
CA ALA A 11 4.58 -36.90 -20.24
C ALA A 11 5.96 -36.42 -19.74
N ASP A 12 7.02 -36.59 -20.55
CA ASP A 12 8.39 -36.18 -20.23
C ASP A 12 8.60 -34.66 -20.22
N GLN A 13 7.64 -33.86 -20.70
CA GLN A 13 7.69 -32.40 -20.64
C GLN A 13 7.12 -31.85 -19.32
N ILE A 14 6.51 -32.70 -18.49
CA ILE A 14 6.04 -32.34 -17.15
C ILE A 14 7.25 -32.33 -16.22
N GLN A 15 7.74 -31.12 -15.90
CA GLN A 15 8.86 -30.95 -14.96
C GLN A 15 8.34 -30.94 -13.52
N ILE A 16 8.92 -31.81 -12.69
CA ILE A 16 8.70 -31.80 -11.25
C ILE A 16 9.81 -30.91 -10.64
N LEU A 17 9.39 -29.83 -9.96
CA LEU A 17 10.30 -28.96 -9.22
C LEU A 17 10.25 -29.35 -7.75
N GLU A 18 11.38 -29.70 -7.16
CA GLU A 18 11.49 -30.11 -5.76
C GLU A 18 12.23 -29.07 -4.92
N GLY A 19 11.81 -28.93 -3.66
CA GLY A 19 12.48 -28.13 -2.64
C GLY A 19 12.68 -26.65 -3.03
N LEU A 20 13.82 -26.08 -2.67
CA LEU A 20 14.13 -24.66 -2.87
C LEU A 20 14.37 -24.27 -4.34
N GLU A 21 14.59 -25.24 -5.22
CA GLU A 21 14.71 -24.97 -6.66
C GLU A 21 13.38 -24.48 -7.26
N ALA A 22 12.25 -24.98 -6.75
CA ALA A 22 10.91 -24.50 -7.11
C ALA A 22 10.73 -23.01 -6.77
N VAL A 23 11.23 -22.59 -5.61
CA VAL A 23 11.19 -21.18 -5.17
C VAL A 23 11.98 -20.29 -6.12
N ARG A 24 13.21 -20.69 -6.49
CA ARG A 24 14.06 -19.91 -7.40
C ARG A 24 13.47 -19.79 -8.80
N LYS A 25 12.84 -20.85 -9.32
CA LYS A 25 12.19 -20.84 -10.65
C LYS A 25 10.87 -20.04 -10.68
N ARG A 26 10.12 -20.02 -9.58
CA ARG A 26 8.82 -19.36 -9.48
C ARG A 26 8.71 -18.48 -8.22
N PRO A 27 9.59 -17.48 -8.04
CA PRO A 27 9.64 -16.66 -6.82
C PRO A 27 8.33 -15.91 -6.57
N GLY A 28 7.64 -15.45 -7.63
CA GLY A 28 6.37 -14.74 -7.51
C GLY A 28 5.27 -15.52 -6.79
N MET A 29 5.32 -16.86 -6.77
CA MET A 29 4.36 -17.68 -6.01
C MET A 29 4.54 -17.54 -4.48
N TYR A 30 5.74 -17.17 -4.01
CA TYR A 30 6.10 -17.13 -2.60
C TYR A 30 6.19 -15.68 -2.06
N ILE A 31 6.67 -14.75 -2.88
CA ILE A 31 6.91 -13.34 -2.50
C ILE A 31 6.07 -12.34 -3.31
N GLY A 32 5.14 -12.82 -4.13
CA GLY A 32 4.21 -12.02 -4.92
C GLY A 32 4.79 -11.35 -6.16
N SER A 33 6.04 -10.89 -6.13
CA SER A 33 6.71 -10.26 -7.28
C SER A 33 8.24 -10.37 -7.19
N ARG A 34 8.95 -10.04 -8.29
CA ARG A 34 10.42 -9.89 -8.31
C ARG A 34 10.86 -8.42 -8.28
N SER A 35 9.91 -7.50 -8.17
CA SER A 35 10.16 -6.07 -8.04
C SER A 35 10.56 -5.68 -6.61
N SER A 36 10.73 -4.39 -6.37
CA SER A 36 11.01 -3.81 -5.04
C SER A 36 10.09 -4.35 -3.94
N ARG A 37 8.80 -4.59 -4.21
CA ARG A 37 7.86 -5.16 -3.24
C ARG A 37 8.29 -6.55 -2.76
N GLY A 38 8.59 -7.47 -3.67
CA GLY A 38 9.05 -8.81 -3.31
C GLY A 38 10.41 -8.80 -2.63
N LEU A 39 11.29 -7.84 -2.98
CA LEU A 39 12.56 -7.62 -2.31
C LEU A 39 12.39 -7.31 -0.83
N HIS A 40 11.54 -6.33 -0.49
CA HIS A 40 11.28 -5.93 0.91
C HIS A 40 10.56 -7.03 1.69
N HIS A 41 9.76 -7.86 1.02
CA HIS A 41 9.09 -9.01 1.63
C HIS A 41 10.06 -10.00 2.28
N LEU A 42 11.30 -10.14 1.73
CA LEU A 42 12.32 -10.97 2.37
C LEU A 42 12.67 -10.50 3.79
N VAL A 43 12.72 -9.18 4.02
CA VAL A 43 12.96 -8.62 5.35
C VAL A 43 11.78 -8.93 6.25
N TYR A 44 10.56 -8.77 5.76
CA TYR A 44 9.34 -9.01 6.53
C TYR A 44 9.25 -10.45 7.02
N GLU A 45 9.60 -11.44 6.18
CA GLU A 45 9.57 -12.86 6.57
C GLU A 45 10.54 -13.18 7.74
N ILE A 46 11.70 -12.54 7.79
CA ILE A 46 12.65 -12.74 8.89
C ILE A 46 12.19 -11.97 10.15
N VAL A 47 11.69 -10.74 9.99
CA VAL A 47 11.18 -9.93 11.12
C VAL A 47 9.93 -10.56 11.72
N ASP A 48 9.02 -11.10 10.91
CA ASP A 48 7.81 -11.79 11.40
C ASP A 48 8.17 -12.98 12.29
N ASN A 49 9.27 -13.70 12.03
CA ASN A 49 9.74 -14.76 12.92
C ASN A 49 10.18 -14.21 14.29
N ALA A 50 10.83 -13.05 14.32
CA ALA A 50 11.20 -12.39 15.59
C ALA A 50 9.98 -11.83 16.32
N VAL A 51 8.99 -11.28 15.58
CA VAL A 51 7.69 -10.84 16.14
C VAL A 51 6.90 -12.02 16.71
N ASP A 52 6.95 -13.21 16.09
CA ASP A 52 6.32 -14.41 16.65
C ASP A 52 6.96 -14.83 18.00
N GLU A 53 8.28 -14.67 18.17
CA GLU A 53 8.94 -14.82 19.47
C GLU A 53 8.45 -13.78 20.49
N ALA A 54 8.17 -12.54 20.05
CA ALA A 54 7.62 -11.51 20.92
C ALA A 54 6.16 -11.82 21.31
N LEU A 55 5.34 -12.28 20.39
CA LEU A 55 3.97 -12.74 20.68
C LEU A 55 3.93 -13.93 21.64
N ALA A 56 4.96 -14.78 21.58
CA ALA A 56 5.15 -15.88 22.54
C ALA A 56 5.72 -15.42 23.90
N GLY A 57 6.09 -14.16 24.05
CA GLY A 57 6.58 -13.55 25.29
C GLY A 57 8.09 -13.72 25.52
N TYR A 58 8.88 -14.08 24.51
CA TYR A 58 10.31 -14.37 24.65
C TYR A 58 11.23 -13.32 24.00
N CYS A 59 10.68 -12.37 23.25
CA CYS A 59 11.46 -11.34 22.58
C CYS A 59 10.87 -9.95 22.89
N ASP A 60 11.71 -8.99 23.24
CA ASP A 60 11.30 -7.58 23.46
C ASP A 60 12.07 -6.59 22.57
N THR A 61 13.13 -7.03 21.89
CA THR A 61 13.96 -6.18 21.08
C THR A 61 14.33 -6.83 19.75
N ILE A 62 14.05 -6.11 18.65
CA ILE A 62 14.41 -6.51 17.29
C ILE A 62 15.23 -5.38 16.68
N GLN A 63 16.35 -5.72 16.05
CA GLN A 63 17.16 -4.76 15.30
C GLN A 63 17.25 -5.20 13.84
N VAL A 64 16.97 -4.28 12.93
CA VAL A 64 17.08 -4.45 11.47
C VAL A 64 18.11 -3.47 10.95
N THR A 65 19.15 -3.96 10.29
CA THR A 65 20.22 -3.12 9.74
C THR A 65 20.37 -3.38 8.25
N ILE A 66 20.30 -2.31 7.45
CA ILE A 66 20.73 -2.34 6.04
C ILE A 66 22.22 -2.07 6.05
N ASN A 67 23.02 -3.06 5.68
CA ASN A 67 24.47 -2.98 5.69
C ASN A 67 25.02 -2.21 4.47
N LYS A 68 26.30 -1.81 4.51
CA LYS A 68 26.97 -1.07 3.43
C LYS A 68 26.99 -1.79 2.09
N ASP A 69 27.03 -3.12 2.10
CA ASP A 69 26.98 -3.98 0.92
C ASP A 69 25.54 -4.25 0.43
N ASN A 70 24.56 -3.59 1.04
CA ASN A 70 23.13 -3.76 0.81
C ASN A 70 22.59 -5.16 1.21
N SER A 71 23.31 -5.93 2.03
CA SER A 71 22.74 -7.04 2.78
C SER A 71 21.88 -6.52 3.94
N VAL A 72 20.99 -7.34 4.46
CA VAL A 72 20.18 -7.00 5.64
C VAL A 72 20.50 -7.95 6.78
N THR A 73 20.69 -7.39 7.96
CA THR A 73 20.86 -8.12 9.21
C THR A 73 19.66 -7.90 10.12
N VAL A 74 19.02 -8.98 10.56
CA VAL A 74 17.95 -8.96 11.56
C VAL A 74 18.44 -9.67 12.82
N ILE A 75 18.33 -9.01 13.96
CA ILE A 75 18.73 -9.52 15.27
C ILE A 75 17.52 -9.51 16.18
N ASP A 76 17.23 -10.63 16.82
CA ASP A 76 16.26 -10.74 17.92
C ASP A 76 16.92 -11.26 19.20
N ASN A 77 16.30 -10.97 20.33
CA ASN A 77 16.70 -11.49 21.62
C ASN A 77 15.73 -12.57 22.14
N GLY A 78 15.07 -13.31 21.24
CA GLY A 78 14.20 -14.42 21.55
C GLY A 78 14.94 -15.65 22.08
N ARG A 79 14.26 -16.80 22.06
CA ARG A 79 14.86 -18.08 22.54
C ARG A 79 16.01 -18.60 21.68
N GLY A 80 16.11 -18.13 20.43
CA GLY A 80 16.98 -18.68 19.42
C GLY A 80 16.39 -19.92 18.73
N ILE A 81 16.70 -20.09 17.45
CA ILE A 81 16.29 -21.28 16.69
C ILE A 81 16.96 -22.53 17.30
N PRO A 82 16.21 -23.64 17.54
CA PRO A 82 16.80 -24.86 18.11
C PRO A 82 17.98 -25.38 17.27
N VAL A 83 19.07 -25.76 17.95
CA VAL A 83 20.32 -26.24 17.33
C VAL A 83 20.44 -27.76 17.33
N GLY A 84 19.57 -28.48 18.07
CA GLY A 84 19.53 -29.94 18.15
C GLY A 84 19.14 -30.59 16.83
N ILE A 85 19.41 -31.90 16.74
CA ILE A 85 19.04 -32.70 15.56
C ILE A 85 17.53 -32.93 15.52
N ASN A 86 16.89 -32.61 14.41
CA ASN A 86 15.51 -33.00 14.15
C ASN A 86 15.48 -34.51 13.79
N HIS A 87 14.83 -35.30 14.60
CA HIS A 87 14.83 -36.79 14.47
C HIS A 87 14.18 -37.28 13.16
N LYS A 88 13.22 -36.51 12.57
CA LYS A 88 12.57 -36.88 11.31
C LYS A 88 13.47 -36.57 10.10
N ALA A 89 14.17 -35.44 10.13
CA ALA A 89 15.02 -34.99 9.01
C ALA A 89 16.47 -35.48 9.12
N GLY A 90 16.94 -35.87 10.33
CA GLY A 90 18.31 -36.31 10.56
C GLY A 90 19.38 -35.20 10.50
N ILE A 91 18.94 -33.93 10.45
CA ILE A 91 19.80 -32.73 10.35
C ILE A 91 19.44 -31.73 11.47
N PRO A 92 20.30 -30.74 11.76
CA PRO A 92 19.98 -29.71 12.76
C PRO A 92 18.66 -28.99 12.47
N ALA A 93 17.89 -28.67 13.51
CA ALA A 93 16.59 -28.01 13.34
C ALA A 93 16.71 -26.65 12.62
N VAL A 94 17.80 -25.90 12.84
CA VAL A 94 18.07 -24.66 12.09
C VAL A 94 18.23 -24.91 10.58
N GLU A 95 18.88 -26.00 10.20
CA GLU A 95 19.03 -26.40 8.80
C GLU A 95 17.69 -26.79 8.19
N VAL A 96 16.82 -27.47 8.94
CA VAL A 96 15.43 -27.78 8.52
C VAL A 96 14.67 -26.50 8.20
N VAL A 97 14.74 -25.48 9.10
CA VAL A 97 14.02 -24.19 8.95
C VAL A 97 14.46 -23.44 7.67
N PHE A 98 15.73 -23.49 7.32
CA PHE A 98 16.25 -22.73 6.19
C PHE A 98 16.30 -23.51 4.87
N THR A 99 16.17 -24.84 4.87
CA THR A 99 16.33 -25.65 3.64
C THR A 99 15.11 -26.48 3.25
N ILE A 100 14.15 -26.68 4.15
CA ILE A 100 12.97 -27.51 3.87
C ILE A 100 11.72 -26.62 3.86
N LEU A 101 10.96 -26.68 2.76
CA LEU A 101 9.66 -26.02 2.68
C LEU A 101 8.64 -26.73 3.56
N HIS A 102 7.67 -25.96 4.09
CA HIS A 102 6.61 -26.47 4.95
C HIS A 102 7.14 -27.15 6.21
N ALA A 103 8.23 -26.65 6.76
CA ALA A 103 8.83 -27.11 8.00
C ALA A 103 8.96 -25.96 9.00
N GLY A 104 8.58 -26.21 10.26
CA GLY A 104 8.68 -25.19 11.32
C GLY A 104 8.02 -25.64 12.62
N GLY A 105 8.35 -24.97 13.72
CA GLY A 105 7.79 -25.23 15.05
C GLY A 105 6.38 -24.69 15.28
N LYS A 106 5.74 -24.13 14.24
CA LYS A 106 4.43 -23.46 14.30
C LYS A 106 3.26 -24.36 13.86
N PHE A 107 3.52 -25.61 13.47
CA PHE A 107 2.53 -26.59 13.06
C PHE A 107 2.07 -27.47 14.26
N GLY A 108 1.25 -26.90 15.18
CA GLY A 108 0.56 -27.68 16.21
C GLY A 108 1.44 -28.28 17.33
N GLY A 109 2.66 -27.79 17.53
CA GLY A 109 3.64 -28.37 18.47
C GLY A 109 3.75 -27.73 19.85
N GLY A 110 2.82 -26.86 20.27
CA GLY A 110 2.83 -26.25 21.61
C GLY A 110 3.87 -25.12 21.83
N GLY A 111 4.71 -24.82 20.86
CA GLY A 111 5.73 -23.76 20.98
C GLY A 111 5.19 -22.35 20.75
N TYR A 112 4.12 -22.21 19.97
CA TYR A 112 3.45 -20.95 19.63
C TYR A 112 1.94 -21.18 19.64
N LYS A 113 1.21 -20.46 20.49
CA LYS A 113 -0.26 -20.45 20.48
C LYS A 113 -0.83 -19.56 19.39
N VAL A 114 -0.11 -18.50 19.05
CA VAL A 114 -0.46 -17.53 18.03
C VAL A 114 0.80 -17.23 17.22
N SER A 115 0.73 -17.27 15.91
CA SER A 115 1.83 -16.87 15.04
C SER A 115 1.34 -16.29 13.72
N GLY A 116 2.14 -15.39 13.13
CA GLY A 116 1.94 -14.87 11.78
C GLY A 116 2.51 -15.82 10.72
N GLY A 117 3.56 -16.56 11.04
CA GLY A 117 4.25 -17.50 10.14
C GLY A 117 3.55 -18.86 10.05
N LEU A 118 2.48 -18.96 9.26
CA LEU A 118 1.61 -20.14 9.19
C LEU A 118 2.08 -21.24 8.24
N HIS A 119 2.83 -20.89 7.21
CA HIS A 119 3.12 -21.82 6.11
C HIS A 119 4.48 -22.54 6.25
N GLY A 120 5.33 -22.13 7.20
CA GLY A 120 6.65 -22.72 7.41
C GLY A 120 7.58 -22.63 6.19
N VAL A 121 7.47 -21.54 5.43
CA VAL A 121 8.25 -21.34 4.19
C VAL A 121 9.10 -20.07 4.21
N GLY A 122 8.82 -19.07 5.04
CA GLY A 122 9.43 -17.75 4.98
C GLY A 122 10.95 -17.78 5.02
N ALA A 123 11.54 -18.40 6.05
CA ALA A 123 12.99 -18.47 6.20
C ALA A 123 13.68 -19.22 5.05
N SER A 124 13.09 -20.33 4.59
CA SER A 124 13.61 -21.12 3.48
C SER A 124 13.48 -20.40 2.13
N VAL A 125 12.42 -19.61 1.95
CA VAL A 125 12.25 -18.74 0.77
C VAL A 125 13.30 -17.64 0.74
N VAL A 126 13.56 -16.95 1.88
CA VAL A 126 14.63 -15.94 1.95
C VAL A 126 15.98 -16.55 1.62
N ASN A 127 16.28 -17.75 2.15
CA ASN A 127 17.52 -18.47 1.84
C ASN A 127 17.61 -18.79 0.35
N ALA A 128 16.55 -19.33 -0.26
CA ALA A 128 16.53 -19.69 -1.68
C ALA A 128 16.74 -18.49 -2.62
N LEU A 129 16.24 -17.30 -2.23
CA LEU A 129 16.27 -16.08 -3.03
C LEU A 129 17.44 -15.14 -2.70
N SER A 130 18.36 -15.60 -1.85
CA SER A 130 19.57 -14.85 -1.47
C SER A 130 20.82 -15.46 -2.10
N THR A 131 21.77 -14.60 -2.50
CA THR A 131 23.12 -15.02 -2.92
C THR A 131 23.79 -15.77 -1.79
N HIS A 132 23.70 -15.22 -0.57
CA HIS A 132 24.10 -15.92 0.65
C HIS A 132 23.20 -15.52 1.82
N LEU A 133 23.08 -16.44 2.76
CA LEU A 133 22.44 -16.22 4.05
C LEU A 133 23.30 -16.85 5.14
N GLU A 134 23.49 -16.11 6.24
CA GLU A 134 24.19 -16.58 7.42
C GLU A 134 23.28 -16.46 8.65
N VAL A 135 23.19 -17.53 9.42
CA VAL A 135 22.47 -17.53 10.69
C VAL A 135 23.44 -17.74 11.84
N THR A 136 23.32 -16.88 12.87
CA THR A 136 24.05 -17.00 14.13
C THR A 136 23.03 -17.15 15.26
N ILE A 137 23.19 -18.14 16.13
CA ILE A 137 22.27 -18.45 17.21
C ILE A 137 23.01 -18.43 18.53
N TYR A 138 22.44 -17.74 19.51
CA TYR A 138 22.91 -17.71 20.89
C TYR A 138 22.04 -18.66 21.72
N HIS A 139 22.62 -19.74 22.20
CA HIS A 139 21.88 -20.77 22.92
C HIS A 139 22.78 -21.49 23.94
N GLU A 140 22.34 -21.60 25.19
CA GLU A 140 23.03 -22.29 26.30
C GLU A 140 24.53 -21.93 26.42
N GLY A 141 24.87 -20.65 26.37
CA GLY A 141 26.22 -20.17 26.55
C GLY A 141 27.14 -20.36 25.34
N LYS A 142 26.61 -20.85 24.23
CA LYS A 142 27.38 -21.08 22.98
C LYS A 142 26.84 -20.24 21.84
N ILE A 143 27.74 -19.93 20.91
CA ILE A 143 27.43 -19.23 19.66
C ILE A 143 27.55 -20.21 18.53
N TYR A 144 26.43 -20.48 17.88
CA TYR A 144 26.35 -21.37 16.73
C TYR A 144 26.26 -20.56 15.44
N ARG A 145 26.82 -21.07 14.33
CA ARG A 145 26.76 -20.41 13.02
C ARG A 145 26.64 -21.43 11.91
N GLN A 146 25.79 -21.09 10.91
CA GLN A 146 25.67 -21.82 9.65
C GLN A 146 25.48 -20.84 8.51
N ARG A 147 26.03 -21.17 7.34
CA ARG A 147 25.94 -20.35 6.13
C ARG A 147 25.37 -21.15 4.99
N TYR A 148 24.62 -20.46 4.17
CA TYR A 148 23.96 -20.97 2.98
C TYR A 148 24.28 -20.08 1.78
N GLU A 149 24.30 -20.64 0.58
CA GLU A 149 24.40 -19.93 -0.69
C GLU A 149 23.33 -20.44 -1.65
N ARG A 150 22.45 -19.54 -2.10
CA ARG A 150 21.33 -19.86 -2.99
C ARG A 150 20.51 -21.08 -2.53
N GLY A 151 20.22 -21.13 -1.23
CA GLY A 151 19.48 -22.21 -0.61
C GLY A 151 20.29 -23.45 -0.21
N LYS A 152 21.56 -23.55 -0.61
CA LYS A 152 22.42 -24.71 -0.32
C LYS A 152 23.31 -24.47 0.89
N VAL A 153 23.48 -25.50 1.71
CA VAL A 153 24.37 -25.46 2.88
C VAL A 153 25.84 -25.36 2.41
N VAL A 154 26.56 -24.34 2.89
CA VAL A 154 28.00 -24.17 2.62
C VAL A 154 28.86 -24.98 3.59
N TYR A 155 28.51 -24.94 4.88
CA TYR A 155 29.14 -25.74 5.92
C TYR A 155 28.09 -26.10 7.00
N LYS A 156 28.35 -27.25 7.66
CA LYS A 156 27.49 -27.75 8.74
C LYS A 156 27.47 -26.77 9.93
N LEU A 157 26.37 -26.78 10.70
CA LEU A 157 26.26 -25.99 11.92
C LEU A 157 27.49 -26.23 12.83
N LYS A 158 28.14 -25.16 13.23
CA LYS A 158 29.34 -25.21 14.09
C LYS A 158 29.26 -24.21 15.23
N VAL A 159 29.88 -24.57 16.35
CA VAL A 159 30.13 -23.62 17.45
C VAL A 159 31.30 -22.74 17.06
N ILE A 160 31.15 -21.43 17.13
CA ILE A 160 32.18 -20.43 16.77
C ILE A 160 32.71 -19.68 17.99
N GLY A 161 32.05 -19.82 19.15
CA GLY A 161 32.45 -19.11 20.37
C GLY A 161 31.52 -19.43 21.54
N GLU A 162 31.81 -18.79 22.65
CA GLU A 162 31.01 -18.84 23.87
C GLU A 162 30.42 -17.46 24.16
N CYS A 163 29.29 -17.42 24.88
CA CYS A 163 28.63 -16.19 25.31
C CYS A 163 28.09 -16.38 26.74
N ASP A 164 27.52 -15.31 27.31
CA ASP A 164 26.79 -15.43 28.56
C ASP A 164 25.66 -16.47 28.41
N SER A 165 25.52 -17.36 29.40
CA SER A 165 24.50 -18.41 29.40
C SER A 165 23.06 -17.88 29.37
N LYS A 166 22.86 -16.63 29.79
CA LYS A 166 21.57 -15.94 29.71
C LYS A 166 21.30 -15.28 28.34
N LYS A 167 22.34 -15.12 27.51
CA LYS A 167 22.19 -14.54 26.18
C LYS A 167 21.58 -15.55 25.24
N THR A 168 20.38 -15.21 24.76
CA THR A 168 19.67 -15.99 23.73
C THR A 168 19.32 -15.08 22.54
N GLY A 169 18.96 -15.65 21.41
CA GLY A 169 18.48 -14.93 20.24
C GLY A 169 19.00 -15.49 18.94
N THR A 170 18.51 -14.89 17.86
CA THR A 170 18.90 -15.24 16.50
C THR A 170 19.37 -13.99 15.75
N THR A 171 20.43 -14.15 14.97
CA THR A 171 20.88 -13.14 14.00
C THR A 171 20.85 -13.77 12.62
N VAL A 172 20.12 -13.16 11.69
CA VAL A 172 20.07 -13.59 10.29
C VAL A 172 20.58 -12.45 9.41
N THR A 173 21.61 -12.73 8.62
CA THR A 173 22.12 -11.80 7.60
C THR A 173 21.94 -12.41 6.24
N PHE A 174 21.37 -11.69 5.28
CA PHE A 174 21.17 -12.18 3.92
C PHE A 174 21.41 -11.09 2.88
N LEU A 175 21.87 -11.49 1.71
CA LEU A 175 22.06 -10.64 0.52
C LEU A 175 21.14 -11.15 -0.60
N PRO A 176 20.17 -10.36 -1.08
CA PRO A 176 19.28 -10.74 -2.18
C PRO A 176 20.06 -11.11 -3.44
N ASP A 177 19.56 -12.09 -4.21
CA ASP A 177 20.20 -12.55 -5.43
C ASP A 177 19.78 -11.71 -6.64
N SER A 178 20.72 -10.98 -7.24
CA SER A 178 20.51 -10.15 -8.43
C SER A 178 20.10 -10.94 -9.70
N GLU A 179 20.26 -12.27 -9.70
CA GLU A 179 19.71 -13.12 -10.77
C GLU A 179 18.19 -13.31 -10.66
N ILE A 180 17.60 -13.03 -9.49
CA ILE A 180 16.16 -13.20 -9.21
C ILE A 180 15.44 -11.86 -9.27
N PHE A 181 15.99 -10.83 -8.61
CA PHE A 181 15.35 -9.54 -8.45
C PHE A 181 15.78 -8.56 -9.53
N GLU A 182 14.84 -7.76 -10.02
CA GLU A 182 15.08 -6.68 -10.98
C GLU A 182 15.89 -5.55 -10.35
N GLU A 183 15.73 -5.35 -9.05
CA GLU A 183 16.43 -4.39 -8.21
C GLU A 183 16.73 -5.03 -6.86
N THR A 184 17.93 -4.81 -6.32
CA THR A 184 18.37 -5.36 -5.03
C THR A 184 18.64 -4.31 -3.97
N VAL A 185 18.29 -3.04 -4.23
CA VAL A 185 18.49 -1.92 -3.31
C VAL A 185 17.28 -1.77 -2.40
N PHE A 186 17.49 -1.91 -1.09
CA PHE A 186 16.41 -1.70 -0.11
C PHE A 186 16.11 -0.23 0.10
N ASP A 187 14.82 0.11 0.17
CA ASP A 187 14.34 1.44 0.54
C ASP A 187 14.12 1.52 2.05
N PHE A 188 14.88 2.41 2.70
CA PHE A 188 14.77 2.65 4.14
C PHE A 188 13.37 3.09 4.56
N ASN A 189 12.69 3.92 3.76
CA ASN A 189 11.36 4.44 4.12
C ASN A 189 10.29 3.35 4.04
N VAL A 190 10.38 2.43 3.07
CA VAL A 190 9.49 1.27 2.97
C VAL A 190 9.62 0.39 4.21
N LEU A 191 10.85 0.06 4.62
CA LEU A 191 11.08 -0.71 5.84
C LEU A 191 10.63 0.05 7.09
N LYS A 192 10.92 1.36 7.17
CA LYS A 192 10.53 2.23 8.29
C LYS A 192 9.02 2.18 8.56
N GLN A 193 8.21 2.25 7.49
CA GLN A 193 6.75 2.23 7.59
C GLN A 193 6.26 0.90 8.16
N ARG A 194 6.68 -0.21 7.59
CA ARG A 194 6.24 -1.54 8.01
C ARG A 194 6.69 -1.90 9.43
N LEU A 195 7.93 -1.58 9.78
CA LEU A 195 8.47 -1.85 11.13
C LEU A 195 7.78 -1.00 12.20
N ARG A 196 7.39 0.23 11.88
CA ARG A 196 6.56 1.07 12.76
C ARG A 196 5.21 0.44 13.02
N GLU A 197 4.53 -0.04 11.98
CA GLU A 197 3.24 -0.72 12.09
C GLU A 197 3.35 -1.97 12.99
N MET A 198 4.36 -2.80 12.77
CA MET A 198 4.62 -3.97 13.62
C MET A 198 4.84 -3.61 15.08
N ALA A 199 5.54 -2.50 15.35
CA ALA A 199 5.77 -2.03 16.73
C ALA A 199 4.47 -1.54 17.40
N PHE A 200 3.55 -0.92 16.68
CA PHE A 200 2.23 -0.56 17.20
C PHE A 200 1.37 -1.80 17.53
N LEU A 201 1.43 -2.84 16.69
CA LEU A 201 0.64 -4.07 16.84
C LEU A 201 1.17 -4.99 17.95
N THR A 202 2.42 -4.82 18.35
CA THR A 202 3.07 -5.66 19.38
C THR A 202 3.46 -4.77 20.55
N LYS A 203 2.58 -4.67 21.55
CA LYS A 203 2.83 -3.83 22.74
C LYS A 203 4.20 -4.13 23.35
N ASN A 204 4.90 -3.08 23.76
CA ASN A 204 6.19 -3.11 24.45
C ASN A 204 7.38 -3.66 23.66
N ILE A 205 7.22 -4.01 22.38
CA ILE A 205 8.37 -4.38 21.55
C ILE A 205 9.16 -3.13 21.18
N LYS A 206 10.49 -3.26 21.20
CA LYS A 206 11.41 -2.25 20.68
C LYS A 206 11.96 -2.71 19.34
N ILE A 207 11.67 -1.98 18.27
CA ILE A 207 12.21 -2.25 16.94
C ILE A 207 13.15 -1.11 16.54
N VAL A 208 14.40 -1.44 16.22
CA VAL A 208 15.42 -0.48 15.76
C VAL A 208 15.69 -0.75 14.28
N LEU A 209 15.50 0.24 13.44
CA LEU A 209 15.88 0.22 12.02
C LEU A 209 17.09 1.10 11.81
N ARG A 210 18.16 0.55 11.23
CA ARG A 210 19.41 1.24 10.96
C ARG A 210 19.82 1.06 9.49
N ASP A 211 20.31 2.15 8.89
CA ASP A 211 20.89 2.16 7.54
C ASP A 211 22.36 2.60 7.66
N ASP A 212 23.28 1.68 7.37
CA ASP A 212 24.72 1.92 7.44
C ASP A 212 25.32 2.33 6.09
N ARG A 213 24.52 2.46 5.04
CA ARG A 213 24.97 2.83 3.69
C ARG A 213 25.44 4.28 3.57
N PRO A 214 24.74 5.28 4.16
CA PRO A 214 25.24 6.67 4.19
C PRO A 214 26.52 6.81 5.00
N GLU A 215 27.27 7.89 4.75
CA GLU A 215 28.48 8.22 5.55
C GLU A 215 28.13 8.36 7.05
N GLU A 216 27.03 9.04 7.34
CA GLU A 216 26.42 9.09 8.67
C GLU A 216 25.25 8.10 8.71
N PRO A 217 25.32 7.01 9.50
CA PRO A 217 24.25 6.04 9.62
C PRO A 217 22.95 6.67 10.10
N ILE A 218 21.84 6.25 9.49
CA ILE A 218 20.49 6.69 9.88
C ILE A 218 19.90 5.62 10.79
N GLU A 219 19.39 6.03 11.96
CA GLU A 219 18.74 5.12 12.90
C GLU A 219 17.37 5.65 13.32
N LYS A 220 16.38 4.76 13.39
CA LYS A 220 15.03 5.03 13.91
C LYS A 220 14.61 3.91 14.86
N THR A 221 14.12 4.30 16.03
CA THR A 221 13.59 3.38 17.05
C THR A 221 12.09 3.53 17.16
N PHE A 222 11.39 2.41 17.17
CA PHE A 222 9.95 2.30 17.36
C PHE A 222 9.67 1.52 18.64
N HIS A 223 8.92 2.13 19.55
CA HIS A 223 8.52 1.52 20.81
C HIS A 223 7.24 2.22 21.30
N TYR A 224 6.15 1.47 21.41
CA TYR A 224 4.82 1.99 21.69
C TYR A 224 4.16 1.19 22.81
N GLU A 225 4.08 1.75 24.01
CA GLU A 225 3.48 1.11 25.18
C GLU A 225 1.95 1.04 25.07
N GLY A 226 1.33 2.04 24.47
CA GLY A 226 -0.12 2.10 24.25
C GLY A 226 -0.62 1.22 23.09
N GLY A 227 0.28 0.63 22.31
CA GLY A 227 -0.07 -0.30 21.23
C GLY A 227 -1.01 0.32 20.18
N ILE A 228 -2.13 -0.35 19.89
CA ILE A 228 -3.07 0.10 18.85
C ILE A 228 -3.80 1.41 19.20
N LYS A 229 -3.84 1.84 20.47
CA LYS A 229 -4.36 3.16 20.84
C LYS A 229 -3.43 4.26 20.31
N GLU A 230 -2.12 4.13 20.51
CA GLU A 230 -1.14 5.06 19.96
C GLU A 230 -1.13 5.01 18.42
N PHE A 231 -1.41 3.86 17.83
CA PHE A 231 -1.55 3.72 16.38
C PHE A 231 -2.72 4.55 15.85
N VAL A 232 -3.90 4.53 16.50
CA VAL A 232 -5.02 5.41 16.12
C VAL A 232 -4.63 6.88 16.24
N THR A 233 -3.93 7.25 17.31
CA THR A 233 -3.42 8.63 17.48
C THR A 233 -2.47 9.02 16.34
N TYR A 234 -1.58 8.12 15.94
CA TYR A 234 -0.68 8.32 14.81
C TYR A 234 -1.42 8.50 13.48
N LEU A 235 -2.43 7.66 13.21
CA LEU A 235 -3.25 7.72 12.01
C LEU A 235 -4.15 8.97 11.95
N ASN A 236 -4.46 9.55 13.09
CA ASN A 236 -5.19 10.81 13.20
C ASN A 236 -4.27 12.05 13.18
N LYS A 237 -2.95 11.87 12.99
CA LYS A 237 -2.05 13.00 12.77
C LYS A 237 -2.50 13.78 11.53
N GLY A 238 -2.80 15.07 11.71
CA GLY A 238 -3.35 15.91 10.65
C GLY A 238 -4.88 15.93 10.53
N LYS A 239 -5.60 15.26 11.43
CA LYS A 239 -7.06 15.32 11.58
C LYS A 239 -7.39 15.91 12.95
N THR A 240 -8.59 16.48 13.10
CA THR A 240 -9.08 16.98 14.39
C THR A 240 -10.01 15.95 15.02
N PRO A 241 -9.64 15.28 16.13
CA PRO A 241 -10.52 14.36 16.81
C PRO A 241 -11.78 15.06 17.32
N LEU A 242 -12.93 14.39 17.24
CA LEU A 242 -14.20 14.91 17.79
C LEU A 242 -14.23 14.87 19.32
N TYR A 243 -13.46 13.98 19.91
CA TYR A 243 -13.33 13.77 21.36
C TYR A 243 -11.90 13.32 21.67
N PRO A 244 -11.39 13.60 22.90
CA PRO A 244 -9.97 13.40 23.21
C PRO A 244 -9.58 11.93 23.36
N ASP A 245 -10.47 11.08 23.87
CA ASP A 245 -10.15 9.72 24.24
C ASP A 245 -10.25 8.75 23.06
N ILE A 246 -9.42 7.70 23.07
CA ILE A 246 -9.56 6.58 22.14
C ILE A 246 -10.55 5.58 22.73
N ILE A 247 -11.61 5.27 22.00
CA ILE A 247 -12.52 4.17 22.35
C ILE A 247 -11.78 2.85 22.14
N TYR A 248 -11.72 2.03 23.18
CA TYR A 248 -10.95 0.79 23.16
C TYR A 248 -11.78 -0.36 23.69
N CYS A 249 -11.82 -1.45 22.93
CA CYS A 249 -12.48 -2.70 23.30
C CYS A 249 -11.46 -3.84 23.23
N GLU A 250 -11.39 -4.68 24.25
CA GLU A 250 -10.56 -5.88 24.25
C GLU A 250 -11.24 -7.05 24.95
N GLY A 251 -10.94 -8.25 24.52
CA GLY A 251 -11.46 -9.44 25.19
C GLY A 251 -11.10 -10.73 24.48
N MET A 252 -11.47 -11.84 25.13
CA MET A 252 -11.29 -13.19 24.62
C MET A 252 -12.66 -13.84 24.44
N LYS A 253 -12.92 -14.38 23.26
CA LYS A 253 -14.11 -15.20 22.99
C LYS A 253 -13.78 -16.29 21.98
N ASP A 254 -14.23 -17.52 22.25
CA ASP A 254 -14.01 -18.69 21.39
C ASP A 254 -12.53 -18.90 21.03
N ASN A 255 -11.63 -18.70 22.00
CA ASN A 255 -10.16 -18.71 21.86
C ASN A 255 -9.61 -17.64 20.90
N ILE A 256 -10.42 -16.63 20.54
CA ILE A 256 -10.00 -15.50 19.72
C ILE A 256 -9.82 -14.29 20.64
N TYR A 257 -8.61 -13.75 20.69
CA TYR A 257 -8.35 -12.48 21.35
C TYR A 257 -8.63 -11.34 20.38
N VAL A 258 -9.44 -10.39 20.82
CA VAL A 258 -9.89 -9.24 20.02
C VAL A 258 -9.41 -7.97 20.68
N GLU A 259 -8.81 -7.09 19.91
CA GLU A 259 -8.50 -5.71 20.28
C GLU A 259 -9.05 -4.77 19.21
N VAL A 260 -9.76 -3.75 19.62
CA VAL A 260 -10.27 -2.69 18.73
C VAL A 260 -9.99 -1.34 19.37
N ALA A 261 -9.35 -0.44 18.62
CA ALA A 261 -9.17 0.95 19.00
C ALA A 261 -9.75 1.86 17.92
N MET A 262 -10.53 2.87 18.29
CA MET A 262 -11.18 3.75 17.33
C MET A 262 -11.37 5.17 17.86
N GLN A 263 -11.40 6.13 16.93
CA GLN A 263 -11.72 7.53 17.23
C GLN A 263 -12.33 8.20 15.98
N HIS A 264 -13.39 8.98 16.16
CA HIS A 264 -13.94 9.81 15.10
C HIS A 264 -13.21 11.15 15.04
N ASN A 265 -13.04 11.68 13.85
CA ASN A 265 -12.43 12.97 13.55
C ASN A 265 -13.35 13.83 12.67
N ASP A 266 -12.96 15.06 12.39
CA ASP A 266 -13.73 16.01 11.57
C ASP A 266 -13.72 15.72 10.07
N GLY A 267 -12.90 14.76 9.61
CA GLY A 267 -12.82 14.34 8.21
C GLY A 267 -14.06 13.60 7.70
N TYR A 268 -14.06 13.28 6.42
CA TYR A 268 -15.18 12.62 5.72
C TYR A 268 -14.87 11.19 5.29
N THR A 269 -13.62 10.79 5.39
CA THR A 269 -13.14 9.46 4.96
C THR A 269 -13.10 8.46 6.12
N GLU A 270 -13.44 7.20 5.85
CA GLU A 270 -13.25 6.07 6.76
C GLU A 270 -11.80 5.56 6.63
N GLY A 271 -11.07 5.42 7.73
CA GLY A 271 -9.80 4.72 7.84
C GLY A 271 -9.97 3.46 8.69
N SER A 272 -10.25 2.32 8.05
CA SER A 272 -10.43 1.03 8.71
C SER A 272 -9.27 0.10 8.39
N TYR A 273 -8.48 -0.27 9.40
CA TYR A 273 -7.32 -1.14 9.27
C TYR A 273 -7.52 -2.41 10.09
N SER A 274 -7.31 -3.55 9.46
CA SER A 274 -7.57 -4.84 10.09
C SER A 274 -6.38 -5.78 10.03
N PHE A 275 -6.18 -6.51 11.12
CA PHE A 275 -5.01 -7.36 11.34
C PHE A 275 -5.41 -8.70 11.96
N VAL A 276 -4.70 -9.74 11.57
CA VAL A 276 -4.82 -11.09 12.11
C VAL A 276 -3.42 -11.58 12.44
N ASN A 277 -3.14 -11.87 13.72
CA ASN A 277 -1.81 -12.28 14.18
C ASN A 277 -0.70 -11.31 13.71
N ASN A 278 -0.95 -10.00 13.78
CA ASN A 278 -0.10 -8.90 13.31
C ASN A 278 0.13 -8.84 11.77
N ILE A 279 -0.56 -9.68 11.00
CA ILE A 279 -0.57 -9.61 9.53
C ILE A 279 -1.68 -8.65 9.10
N THR A 280 -1.34 -7.71 8.24
CA THR A 280 -2.34 -6.81 7.64
C THR A 280 -3.27 -7.58 6.70
N THR A 281 -4.57 -7.28 6.76
CA THR A 281 -5.60 -7.83 5.89
C THR A 281 -6.26 -6.71 5.08
N PRO A 282 -5.66 -6.26 3.99
CA PRO A 282 -6.14 -5.09 3.23
C PRO A 282 -7.55 -5.25 2.67
N GLU A 283 -7.96 -6.48 2.38
CA GLU A 283 -9.32 -6.81 1.93
C GLU A 283 -10.26 -7.13 3.10
N GLY A 284 -9.78 -6.93 4.33
CA GLY A 284 -10.56 -7.18 5.55
C GLY A 284 -10.80 -8.66 5.81
N GLY A 285 -12.08 -9.02 5.94
CA GLY A 285 -12.52 -10.38 6.23
C GLY A 285 -13.61 -10.41 7.30
N THR A 286 -13.83 -11.59 7.84
CA THR A 286 -14.92 -11.85 8.81
C THR A 286 -14.81 -11.00 10.08
N HIS A 287 -13.61 -10.76 10.61
CA HIS A 287 -13.36 -9.94 11.80
C HIS A 287 -13.74 -8.46 11.57
N LEU A 288 -13.36 -7.87 10.41
CA LEU A 288 -13.74 -6.51 10.06
C LEU A 288 -15.25 -6.40 9.81
N THR A 289 -15.85 -7.42 9.18
CA THR A 289 -17.32 -7.51 9.02
C THR A 289 -18.02 -7.57 10.37
N GLY A 290 -17.50 -8.33 11.32
CA GLY A 290 -18.01 -8.39 12.71
C GLY A 290 -17.97 -7.02 13.38
N PHE A 291 -16.88 -6.30 13.26
CA PHE A 291 -16.75 -4.92 13.76
C PHE A 291 -17.77 -3.97 13.14
N LYS A 292 -17.88 -3.94 11.80
CA LYS A 292 -18.83 -3.05 11.08
C LYS A 292 -20.28 -3.32 11.48
N ASN A 293 -20.64 -4.58 11.68
CA ASN A 293 -21.97 -4.97 12.18
C ASN A 293 -22.20 -4.50 13.62
N ALA A 294 -21.24 -4.77 14.52
CA ALA A 294 -21.31 -4.37 15.91
C ALA A 294 -21.48 -2.85 16.05
N LEU A 295 -20.66 -2.09 15.34
CA LEU A 295 -20.70 -0.63 15.35
C LEU A 295 -22.07 -0.11 14.93
N THR A 296 -22.56 -0.55 13.76
CA THR A 296 -23.85 -0.09 13.20
C THR A 296 -25.02 -0.44 14.10
N LYS A 297 -25.08 -1.65 14.60
CA LYS A 297 -26.13 -2.14 15.50
C LYS A 297 -26.13 -1.37 16.83
N THR A 298 -24.96 -1.20 17.44
CA THR A 298 -24.82 -0.55 18.75
C THR A 298 -25.20 0.91 18.71
N PHE A 299 -24.73 1.68 17.73
CA PHE A 299 -25.09 3.10 17.59
C PHE A 299 -26.58 3.30 17.29
N ASN A 300 -27.18 2.49 16.42
CA ASN A 300 -28.62 2.58 16.17
C ASN A 300 -29.45 2.21 17.41
N SER A 301 -29.04 1.19 18.17
CA SER A 301 -29.72 0.79 19.42
C SER A 301 -29.61 1.90 20.47
N TYR A 302 -28.43 2.45 20.68
CA TYR A 302 -28.21 3.57 21.61
C TYR A 302 -29.02 4.81 21.21
N ALA A 303 -29.01 5.16 19.92
CA ALA A 303 -29.71 6.34 19.40
C ALA A 303 -31.25 6.24 19.62
N ARG A 304 -31.86 5.06 19.41
CA ARG A 304 -33.27 4.80 19.66
C ARG A 304 -33.59 4.82 21.15
N LEU A 305 -32.82 4.15 21.99
CA LEU A 305 -33.00 4.12 23.45
C LEU A 305 -32.99 5.53 24.04
N ASN A 306 -32.12 6.39 23.53
CA ASN A 306 -32.01 7.79 23.99
C ASN A 306 -32.84 8.77 23.19
N LYS A 307 -33.72 8.30 22.28
CA LYS A 307 -34.61 9.12 21.44
C LYS A 307 -33.91 10.18 20.60
N LEU A 308 -32.68 9.90 20.16
CA LEU A 308 -31.89 10.77 19.29
C LEU A 308 -32.26 10.62 17.81
N ILE A 309 -32.84 9.48 17.45
CA ILE A 309 -33.48 9.22 16.15
C ILE A 309 -34.86 8.62 16.38
N LYS A 310 -35.73 8.69 15.38
CA LYS A 310 -37.05 8.06 15.45
C LYS A 310 -36.95 6.55 15.32
N ASP A 311 -37.92 5.81 15.86
CA ASP A 311 -37.96 4.34 15.78
C ASP A 311 -37.94 3.82 14.34
N THR A 312 -38.48 4.61 13.40
CA THR A 312 -38.50 4.29 11.96
C THR A 312 -37.25 4.71 11.21
N GLU A 313 -36.36 5.48 11.84
CA GLU A 313 -35.10 5.93 11.25
C GLU A 313 -33.96 4.96 11.59
N THR A 314 -33.05 4.78 10.63
CA THR A 314 -31.85 3.95 10.80
C THR A 314 -30.69 4.62 10.11
N LEU A 315 -29.59 4.80 10.84
CA LEU A 315 -28.34 5.26 10.27
C LEU A 315 -27.65 4.08 9.56
N SER A 316 -27.15 4.31 8.36
CA SER A 316 -26.35 3.31 7.66
C SER A 316 -24.99 3.14 8.32
N GLY A 317 -24.33 2.02 8.05
CA GLY A 317 -22.94 1.81 8.52
C GLY A 317 -22.01 2.90 8.02
N ASP A 318 -22.17 3.33 6.77
CA ASP A 318 -21.33 4.37 6.17
C ASP A 318 -21.52 5.74 6.82
N ASP A 319 -22.75 6.07 7.22
CA ASP A 319 -23.03 7.32 7.95
C ASP A 319 -22.30 7.35 9.31
N ILE A 320 -22.25 6.19 10.01
CA ILE A 320 -21.60 6.07 11.32
C ILE A 320 -20.08 6.06 11.19
N ARG A 321 -19.56 5.53 10.08
CA ARG A 321 -18.11 5.43 9.84
C ARG A 321 -17.51 6.66 9.17
N GLU A 322 -18.31 7.68 8.80
CA GLU A 322 -17.75 8.92 8.29
C GLU A 322 -16.81 9.57 9.30
N GLY A 323 -15.55 9.78 8.92
CA GLY A 323 -14.50 10.31 9.77
C GLY A 323 -14.03 9.35 10.86
N LEU A 324 -14.32 8.07 10.77
CA LEU A 324 -13.83 7.05 11.70
C LEU A 324 -12.42 6.61 11.32
N THR A 325 -11.52 6.61 12.29
CA THR A 325 -10.24 5.88 12.25
C THR A 325 -10.34 4.71 13.21
N VAL A 326 -10.15 3.49 12.71
CA VAL A 326 -10.27 2.27 13.52
C VAL A 326 -9.21 1.24 13.16
N ILE A 327 -8.72 0.56 14.19
CA ILE A 327 -7.86 -0.62 14.08
C ILE A 327 -8.61 -1.79 14.71
N VAL A 328 -8.76 -2.86 13.93
CA VAL A 328 -9.33 -4.13 14.36
C VAL A 328 -8.24 -5.18 14.32
N SER A 329 -7.76 -5.64 15.45
CA SER A 329 -6.72 -6.64 15.57
C SER A 329 -7.26 -7.87 16.29
N ILE A 330 -7.07 -9.05 15.70
CA ILE A 330 -7.38 -10.31 16.36
C ILE A 330 -6.17 -11.22 16.41
N LYS A 331 -6.16 -12.09 17.42
CA LYS A 331 -5.20 -13.19 17.55
C LYS A 331 -5.98 -14.50 17.61
N ILE A 332 -5.69 -15.37 16.66
CA ILE A 332 -6.38 -16.66 16.47
C ILE A 332 -5.33 -17.76 16.22
N GLU A 333 -5.57 -18.95 16.73
CA GLU A 333 -4.62 -20.06 16.66
C GLU A 333 -4.47 -20.61 15.23
N ASP A 334 -5.57 -20.77 14.51
CA ASP A 334 -5.59 -21.32 13.14
C ASP A 334 -6.32 -20.37 12.17
N PRO A 335 -5.67 -19.30 11.69
CA PRO A 335 -6.29 -18.37 10.75
C PRO A 335 -6.37 -18.97 9.34
N GLN A 336 -7.56 -18.91 8.77
CA GLN A 336 -7.86 -19.33 7.40
C GLN A 336 -8.01 -18.10 6.51
N PHE A 337 -7.08 -17.92 5.59
CA PHE A 337 -7.11 -16.80 4.66
C PHE A 337 -7.65 -17.22 3.28
N GLU A 338 -8.33 -16.31 2.62
CA GLU A 338 -8.66 -16.46 1.21
C GLU A 338 -7.37 -16.19 0.38
N GLY A 339 -6.66 -17.25 -0.01
CA GLY A 339 -5.45 -17.19 -0.84
C GLY A 339 -4.13 -17.07 -0.09
N GLN A 340 -3.04 -17.31 -0.84
CA GLN A 340 -1.66 -17.36 -0.32
C GLN A 340 -1.15 -16.02 0.21
N THR A 341 -1.68 -14.90 -0.29
CA THR A 341 -1.24 -13.54 0.06
C THR A 341 -1.82 -13.03 1.37
N LYS A 342 -2.63 -13.83 2.07
CA LYS A 342 -3.21 -13.53 3.40
C LYS A 342 -4.02 -12.21 3.47
N GLN A 343 -4.58 -11.75 2.36
CA GLN A 343 -5.21 -10.42 2.28
C GLN A 343 -6.59 -10.35 2.95
N LYS A 344 -7.28 -11.49 3.09
CA LYS A 344 -8.64 -11.55 3.63
C LYS A 344 -8.83 -12.76 4.53
N LEU A 345 -9.39 -12.55 5.72
CA LEU A 345 -9.70 -13.62 6.68
C LEU A 345 -11.04 -14.29 6.36
N GLY A 346 -11.04 -15.64 6.36
CA GLY A 346 -12.23 -16.46 6.10
C GLY A 346 -12.92 -17.05 7.34
N ASN A 347 -12.25 -17.14 8.48
CA ASN A 347 -12.78 -17.76 9.72
C ASN A 347 -14.13 -17.18 10.13
N SER A 348 -15.21 -17.97 10.07
CA SER A 348 -16.57 -17.50 10.40
C SER A 348 -16.75 -17.14 11.88
N GLU A 349 -16.07 -17.84 12.78
CA GLU A 349 -16.09 -17.62 14.23
C GLU A 349 -15.53 -16.25 14.62
N ALA A 350 -14.57 -15.72 13.88
CA ALA A 350 -13.99 -14.39 14.14
C ALA A 350 -15.03 -13.27 14.03
N ARG A 351 -16.01 -13.41 13.12
CA ARG A 351 -17.11 -12.46 12.99
C ARG A 351 -17.92 -12.35 14.27
N GLY A 352 -18.30 -13.50 14.83
CA GLY A 352 -19.10 -13.57 16.06
C GLY A 352 -18.34 -13.07 17.28
N ALA A 353 -17.06 -13.42 17.41
CA ALA A 353 -16.22 -12.99 18.52
C ALA A 353 -16.08 -11.47 18.56
N VAL A 354 -15.75 -10.85 17.41
CA VAL A 354 -15.61 -9.39 17.32
C VAL A 354 -16.95 -8.68 17.52
N ASP A 355 -18.04 -9.14 16.88
CA ASP A 355 -19.37 -8.53 17.04
C ASP A 355 -19.80 -8.50 18.53
N ASN A 356 -19.65 -9.60 19.24
CA ASN A 356 -20.06 -9.67 20.64
C ASN A 356 -19.23 -8.76 21.55
N ILE A 357 -17.89 -8.84 21.49
CA ILE A 357 -17.00 -8.06 22.35
C ILE A 357 -17.19 -6.56 22.09
N VAL A 358 -17.23 -6.16 20.83
CA VAL A 358 -17.38 -4.76 20.48
C VAL A 358 -18.76 -4.23 20.83
N SER A 359 -19.86 -4.97 20.54
CA SER A 359 -21.22 -4.52 20.85
C SER A 359 -21.42 -4.30 22.34
N GLU A 360 -20.92 -5.21 23.17
CA GLU A 360 -21.04 -5.13 24.63
C GLU A 360 -20.26 -3.94 25.20
N GLN A 361 -18.96 -3.87 24.90
CA GLN A 361 -18.09 -2.84 25.50
C GLN A 361 -18.37 -1.45 24.93
N LEU A 362 -18.71 -1.34 23.65
CA LEU A 362 -19.09 -0.05 23.05
C LEU A 362 -20.39 0.47 23.65
N MET A 363 -21.40 -0.39 23.91
CA MET A 363 -22.65 0.06 24.57
C MET A 363 -22.35 0.62 25.96
N ILE A 364 -21.55 -0.09 26.75
CA ILE A 364 -21.11 0.39 28.08
C ILE A 364 -20.38 1.74 27.96
N TYR A 365 -19.48 1.87 27.01
CA TYR A 365 -18.75 3.11 26.79
C TYR A 365 -19.69 4.29 26.45
N LEU A 366 -20.64 4.08 25.54
CA LEU A 366 -21.61 5.12 25.14
C LEU A 366 -22.51 5.55 26.30
N GLU A 367 -22.93 4.62 27.14
CA GLU A 367 -23.71 4.94 28.36
C GLU A 367 -22.90 5.74 29.38
N GLN A 368 -21.60 5.43 29.52
CA GLN A 368 -20.70 6.16 30.42
C GLN A 368 -20.29 7.54 29.86
N HIS A 369 -20.30 7.71 28.53
CA HIS A 369 -19.83 8.93 27.83
C HIS A 369 -20.91 9.51 26.90
N PRO A 370 -22.08 9.94 27.43
CA PRO A 370 -23.23 10.37 26.61
C PRO A 370 -22.91 11.59 25.72
N GLN A 371 -21.97 12.44 26.12
CA GLN A 371 -21.54 13.59 25.30
C GLN A 371 -20.78 13.12 24.05
N VAL A 372 -19.89 12.12 24.18
CA VAL A 372 -19.17 11.52 23.06
C VAL A 372 -20.16 10.83 22.12
N ALA A 373 -21.09 10.05 22.67
CA ALA A 373 -22.15 9.40 21.90
C ALA A 373 -22.96 10.40 21.08
N LYS A 374 -23.34 11.53 21.69
CA LYS A 374 -24.07 12.60 21.03
C LYS A 374 -23.29 13.22 19.87
N MET A 375 -22.00 13.58 20.09
CA MET A 375 -21.14 14.13 19.03
C MET A 375 -21.02 13.19 17.82
N ILE A 376 -20.81 11.90 18.05
CA ILE A 376 -20.72 10.90 16.98
C ILE A 376 -22.05 10.79 16.22
N LEU A 377 -23.17 10.71 16.93
CA LEU A 377 -24.49 10.59 16.32
C LEU A 377 -24.91 11.84 15.55
N GLU A 378 -24.61 13.04 16.05
CA GLU A 378 -24.84 14.29 15.32
C GLU A 378 -24.06 14.32 14.00
N LYS A 379 -22.77 13.89 14.00
CA LYS A 379 -21.98 13.75 12.79
C LYS A 379 -22.60 12.72 11.85
N SER A 380 -23.00 11.56 12.35
CA SER A 380 -23.62 10.49 11.55
C SER A 380 -24.93 10.93 10.89
N ILE A 381 -25.76 11.70 11.60
CA ILE A 381 -27.01 12.29 11.06
C ILE A 381 -26.70 13.32 9.96
N MET A 382 -25.63 14.12 10.14
CA MET A 382 -25.20 15.05 9.10
C MET A 382 -24.67 14.32 7.86
N ALA A 383 -23.93 13.23 8.06
CA ALA A 383 -23.43 12.36 6.98
C ALA A 383 -24.60 11.74 6.20
N GLN A 384 -25.62 11.21 6.89
CA GLN A 384 -26.84 10.68 6.26
C GLN A 384 -27.52 11.73 5.38
N ARG A 385 -27.72 12.94 5.89
CA ARG A 385 -28.35 14.04 5.14
C ARG A 385 -27.53 14.41 3.89
N ALA A 386 -26.22 14.47 4.02
CA ALA A 386 -25.33 14.75 2.89
C ALA A 386 -25.40 13.65 1.82
N ARG A 387 -25.37 12.37 2.23
CA ARG A 387 -25.49 11.22 1.34
C ARG A 387 -26.84 11.20 0.61
N GLU A 388 -27.94 11.48 1.32
CA GLU A 388 -29.26 11.58 0.70
C GLU A 388 -29.36 12.74 -0.29
N ALA A 389 -28.75 13.89 0.02
CA ALA A 389 -28.68 15.03 -0.89
C ALA A 389 -27.85 14.70 -2.14
N ALA A 390 -26.71 14.06 -1.96
CA ALA A 390 -25.86 13.59 -3.07
C ALA A 390 -26.60 12.57 -3.96
N ARG A 391 -27.34 11.63 -3.37
CA ARG A 391 -28.18 10.67 -4.10
C ARG A 391 -29.25 11.35 -4.93
N LYS A 392 -29.98 12.31 -4.34
CA LYS A 392 -30.98 13.09 -5.08
C LYS A 392 -30.37 13.87 -6.25
N ALA A 393 -29.23 14.51 -6.04
CA ALA A 393 -28.51 15.23 -7.11
C ALA A 393 -28.09 14.30 -8.24
N ARG A 394 -27.57 13.12 -7.91
CA ARG A 394 -27.21 12.07 -8.87
C ARG A 394 -28.41 11.57 -9.67
N ASP A 395 -29.51 11.25 -9.00
CA ASP A 395 -30.73 10.73 -9.64
C ASP A 395 -31.34 11.76 -10.59
N LEU A 396 -31.32 13.04 -10.24
CA LEU A 396 -31.70 14.13 -11.14
C LEU A 396 -30.81 14.21 -12.37
N THR A 397 -29.51 14.04 -12.21
CA THR A 397 -28.55 14.03 -13.33
C THR A 397 -28.80 12.82 -14.23
N ARG A 398 -29.00 11.62 -13.66
CA ARG A 398 -29.33 10.40 -14.41
C ARG A 398 -30.63 10.52 -15.20
N ARG A 399 -31.67 11.11 -14.61
CA ARG A 399 -32.97 11.34 -15.32
C ARG A 399 -32.81 12.29 -16.48
N LYS A 400 -32.03 13.36 -16.35
CA LYS A 400 -31.71 14.27 -17.46
C LYS A 400 -30.93 13.55 -18.56
N SER A 401 -29.91 12.76 -18.20
CA SER A 401 -29.12 11.99 -19.16
C SER A 401 -29.93 10.91 -19.89
N ALA A 402 -30.90 10.28 -19.23
CA ALA A 402 -31.78 9.28 -19.84
C ALA A 402 -32.77 9.90 -20.86
N LEU A 403 -33.16 11.16 -20.65
CA LEU A 403 -34.05 11.90 -21.57
C LEU A 403 -33.29 12.50 -22.76
N GLU A 404 -31.98 12.78 -22.61
CA GLU A 404 -31.16 13.43 -23.63
C GLU A 404 -30.25 12.44 -24.41
N GLY A 405 -30.35 11.11 -24.15
CA GLY A 405 -29.37 10.11 -24.57
C GLY A 405 -28.04 10.34 -23.84
N MET A 406 -27.35 9.29 -23.35
CA MET A 406 -26.11 9.42 -22.54
C MET A 406 -25.13 10.41 -23.18
N SER A 407 -25.33 11.74 -22.94
CA SER A 407 -24.44 12.75 -23.49
C SER A 407 -23.16 12.78 -22.66
N LEU A 408 -22.07 12.42 -23.30
CA LEU A 408 -20.74 12.59 -22.76
C LEU A 408 -20.48 14.09 -22.47
N PRO A 409 -19.55 14.42 -21.53
CA PRO A 409 -19.24 15.81 -21.26
C PRO A 409 -18.90 16.56 -22.54
N GLY A 410 -19.52 17.71 -22.80
CA GLY A 410 -19.34 18.47 -24.05
C GLY A 410 -17.88 18.88 -24.34
N LYS A 411 -17.03 18.88 -23.31
CA LYS A 411 -15.60 19.15 -23.45
C LYS A 411 -14.76 17.91 -23.76
N LEU A 412 -15.29 16.70 -23.62
CA LEU A 412 -14.62 15.45 -23.94
C LEU A 412 -14.49 15.30 -25.46
N ALA A 413 -13.28 15.17 -25.94
CA ALA A 413 -13.00 14.70 -27.31
C ALA A 413 -12.81 13.17 -27.24
N ASP A 414 -13.89 12.42 -27.43
CA ASP A 414 -13.87 10.96 -27.32
C ASP A 414 -13.17 10.30 -28.52
N CYS A 415 -12.75 9.03 -28.37
CA CYS A 415 -12.23 8.19 -29.43
C CYS A 415 -13.34 7.41 -30.14
N SER A 416 -13.04 6.90 -31.33
CA SER A 416 -14.04 6.17 -32.15
C SER A 416 -14.11 4.68 -31.87
N ASP A 417 -13.03 4.07 -31.35
CA ASP A 417 -13.04 2.66 -30.94
C ASP A 417 -13.99 2.47 -29.75
N LYS A 418 -14.67 1.33 -29.71
CA LYS A 418 -15.64 0.97 -28.68
C LYS A 418 -15.11 -0.08 -27.70
N ASP A 419 -14.00 -0.74 -28.03
CA ASP A 419 -13.36 -1.69 -27.13
C ASP A 419 -12.48 -0.93 -26.12
N PRO A 420 -12.83 -0.95 -24.81
CA PRO A 420 -12.07 -0.27 -23.79
C PRO A 420 -10.59 -0.64 -23.75
N LYS A 421 -10.25 -1.89 -24.12
CA LYS A 421 -8.87 -2.39 -24.10
C LYS A 421 -7.95 -1.67 -25.08
N ASN A 422 -8.52 -1.11 -26.14
CA ASN A 422 -7.78 -0.35 -27.14
C ASN A 422 -7.76 1.15 -26.86
N CYS A 423 -8.59 1.60 -25.91
CA CYS A 423 -8.86 3.02 -25.67
C CYS A 423 -8.07 3.55 -24.48
N GLU A 424 -7.65 4.80 -24.58
CA GLU A 424 -7.02 5.53 -23.48
C GLU A 424 -7.53 6.98 -23.42
N ILE A 425 -7.58 7.54 -22.22
CA ILE A 425 -8.01 8.92 -22.01
C ILE A 425 -6.88 9.73 -21.37
N TYR A 426 -6.62 10.88 -21.98
CA TYR A 426 -5.71 11.89 -21.42
C TYR A 426 -6.51 12.96 -20.67
N ILE A 427 -6.18 13.16 -19.41
CA ILE A 427 -6.67 14.26 -18.59
C ILE A 427 -5.63 15.37 -18.70
N VAL A 428 -6.03 16.48 -19.31
CA VAL A 428 -5.11 17.55 -19.71
C VAL A 428 -5.44 18.83 -18.97
N GLU A 429 -4.42 19.54 -18.50
CA GLU A 429 -4.54 20.84 -17.86
C GLU A 429 -4.88 21.93 -18.88
N GLY A 430 -6.02 22.59 -18.67
CA GLY A 430 -6.44 23.77 -19.42
C GLY A 430 -6.94 23.50 -20.85
N ASP A 431 -7.62 24.48 -21.39
CA ASP A 431 -8.17 24.43 -22.75
C ASP A 431 -7.09 24.58 -23.83
N SER A 432 -5.96 25.26 -23.54
CA SER A 432 -4.86 25.48 -24.48
C SER A 432 -4.12 24.16 -24.77
N ALA A 433 -3.58 23.52 -23.76
CA ALA A 433 -2.94 22.21 -23.92
C ALA A 433 -3.94 21.14 -24.40
N GLY A 434 -5.21 21.24 -23.97
CA GLY A 434 -6.31 20.42 -24.49
C GLY A 434 -6.52 20.59 -25.99
N GLY A 435 -6.33 21.79 -26.55
CA GLY A 435 -6.40 22.08 -27.99
C GLY A 435 -5.28 21.39 -28.75
N SER A 436 -4.03 21.55 -28.32
CA SER A 436 -2.86 20.87 -28.90
C SER A 436 -3.01 19.35 -28.84
N ALA A 437 -3.41 18.79 -27.69
CA ALA A 437 -3.62 17.37 -27.50
C ALA A 437 -4.75 16.80 -28.40
N LYS A 438 -5.86 17.53 -28.55
CA LYS A 438 -6.95 17.14 -29.48
C LYS A 438 -6.50 17.07 -30.93
N THR A 439 -5.55 17.92 -31.33
CA THR A 439 -4.98 17.91 -32.67
C THR A 439 -3.96 16.78 -32.83
N ALA A 440 -3.12 16.57 -31.82
CA ALA A 440 -2.05 15.58 -31.80
C ALA A 440 -2.54 14.13 -31.79
N ARG A 441 -3.63 13.84 -31.08
CA ARG A 441 -4.08 12.48 -30.71
C ARG A 441 -4.40 11.55 -31.89
N SER A 442 -4.30 10.25 -31.66
CA SER A 442 -5.00 9.25 -32.48
C SER A 442 -6.51 9.32 -32.18
N ARG A 443 -7.30 9.75 -33.16
CA ARG A 443 -8.77 9.83 -33.00
C ARG A 443 -9.42 8.45 -32.85
N ALA A 444 -8.75 7.41 -33.27
CA ALA A 444 -9.26 6.05 -33.14
C ALA A 444 -9.29 5.59 -31.70
N THR A 445 -8.21 5.76 -30.96
CA THR A 445 -7.98 5.11 -29.67
C THR A 445 -7.75 6.08 -28.49
N GLN A 446 -7.50 7.37 -28.76
CA GLN A 446 -7.17 8.35 -27.73
C GLN A 446 -8.29 9.37 -27.53
N ALA A 447 -8.77 9.50 -26.29
CA ALA A 447 -9.71 10.53 -25.86
C ALA A 447 -8.98 11.63 -25.08
N ILE A 448 -9.47 12.86 -25.16
CA ILE A 448 -8.94 14.03 -24.43
C ILE A 448 -10.03 14.66 -23.59
N LEU A 449 -9.77 14.80 -22.29
CA LEU A 449 -10.61 15.51 -21.35
C LEU A 449 -9.84 16.70 -20.75
N PRO A 450 -10.02 17.92 -21.24
CA PRO A 450 -9.41 19.10 -20.65
C PRO A 450 -10.10 19.46 -19.33
N LEU A 451 -9.32 19.79 -18.30
CA LEU A 451 -9.80 20.29 -17.02
C LEU A 451 -9.55 21.80 -16.92
N ARG A 452 -10.52 22.54 -16.39
CA ARG A 452 -10.41 23.98 -16.20
C ARG A 452 -9.83 24.30 -14.83
N GLY A 453 -8.51 24.43 -14.76
CA GLY A 453 -7.80 24.77 -13.53
C GLY A 453 -7.77 23.65 -12.50
N LYS A 454 -7.48 24.01 -11.25
CA LYS A 454 -7.37 23.09 -10.12
C LYS A 454 -8.74 22.52 -9.78
N ILE A 455 -8.85 21.20 -9.72
CA ILE A 455 -10.09 20.53 -9.29
C ILE A 455 -10.31 20.70 -7.78
N LEU A 456 -11.51 20.39 -7.32
CA LEU A 456 -11.85 20.37 -5.90
C LEU A 456 -10.93 19.39 -5.16
N ASN A 457 -10.30 19.84 -4.07
CA ASN A 457 -9.61 18.95 -3.15
C ASN A 457 -10.63 18.10 -2.38
N VAL A 458 -10.74 16.83 -2.74
CA VAL A 458 -11.73 15.92 -2.19
C VAL A 458 -11.44 15.50 -0.75
N GLU A 459 -10.19 15.62 -0.30
CA GLU A 459 -9.81 15.37 1.10
C GLU A 459 -10.54 16.32 2.07
N LYS A 460 -10.87 17.53 1.61
CA LYS A 460 -11.52 18.60 2.37
C LYS A 460 -13.01 18.77 2.05
N ALA A 461 -13.59 17.88 1.25
CA ALA A 461 -14.91 18.10 0.68
C ALA A 461 -15.88 16.96 1.03
N ARG A 462 -17.09 17.34 1.39
CA ARG A 462 -18.19 16.39 1.58
C ARG A 462 -18.68 15.85 0.23
N LEU A 463 -19.28 14.68 0.27
CA LEU A 463 -19.73 13.92 -0.90
C LEU A 463 -20.71 14.72 -1.79
N ASP A 464 -21.60 15.52 -1.19
CA ASP A 464 -22.54 16.38 -1.92
C ASP A 464 -21.81 17.44 -2.77
N ARG A 465 -20.75 18.05 -2.25
CA ARG A 465 -19.91 19.01 -2.99
C ARG A 465 -19.09 18.33 -4.10
N ILE A 466 -18.63 17.11 -3.85
CA ILE A 466 -17.87 16.30 -4.84
C ILE A 466 -18.77 16.04 -6.05
N TYR A 467 -19.99 15.55 -5.84
CA TYR A 467 -20.97 15.35 -6.92
C TYR A 467 -21.46 16.67 -7.56
N ALA A 468 -21.39 17.80 -6.87
CA ALA A 468 -21.74 19.10 -7.43
C ALA A 468 -20.63 19.68 -8.33
N ASN A 469 -19.37 19.27 -8.17
CA ASN A 469 -18.25 19.80 -8.92
C ASN A 469 -18.29 19.36 -10.39
N ALA A 470 -18.20 20.31 -11.32
CA ALA A 470 -18.36 20.07 -12.76
C ALA A 470 -17.22 19.22 -13.34
N GLU A 471 -15.96 19.46 -12.89
CA GLU A 471 -14.79 18.74 -13.38
C GLU A 471 -14.82 17.28 -12.93
N ILE A 472 -15.17 17.03 -11.67
CA ILE A 472 -15.33 15.68 -11.12
C ILE A 472 -16.46 14.93 -11.82
N LYS A 473 -17.61 15.59 -12.04
CA LYS A 473 -18.71 15.00 -12.83
C LYS A 473 -18.27 14.61 -14.24
N ALA A 474 -17.50 15.45 -14.88
CA ALA A 474 -16.99 15.17 -16.22
C ALA A 474 -16.10 13.90 -16.23
N MET A 475 -15.22 13.74 -15.23
CA MET A 475 -14.38 12.55 -15.09
C MET A 475 -15.22 11.29 -14.80
N ILE A 476 -16.16 11.35 -13.83
CA ILE A 476 -17.04 10.22 -13.52
C ILE A 476 -17.80 9.75 -14.76
N THR A 477 -18.36 10.71 -15.52
CA THR A 477 -19.13 10.41 -16.75
C THR A 477 -18.21 9.87 -17.85
N ALA A 478 -17.02 10.42 -18.02
CA ALA A 478 -16.05 9.98 -19.03
C ALA A 478 -15.56 8.56 -18.75
N PHE A 479 -15.19 8.24 -17.52
CA PHE A 479 -14.71 6.91 -17.14
C PHE A 479 -15.82 5.85 -17.18
N GLY A 480 -17.04 6.21 -16.80
CA GLY A 480 -18.21 5.33 -16.82
C GLY A 480 -18.35 4.43 -15.59
N THR A 481 -17.36 4.37 -14.71
CA THR A 481 -17.30 3.44 -13.56
C THR A 481 -18.19 3.82 -12.38
N GLY A 482 -18.64 5.08 -12.29
CA GLY A 482 -19.20 5.61 -11.03
C GLY A 482 -18.09 5.87 -10.00
N ILE A 483 -18.50 6.20 -8.78
CA ILE A 483 -17.58 6.40 -7.63
C ILE A 483 -18.21 5.82 -6.36
N HIS A 484 -17.38 5.53 -5.34
CA HIS A 484 -17.80 5.05 -4.02
C HIS A 484 -18.64 3.76 -4.13
N GLU A 485 -19.85 3.73 -3.56
CA GLU A 485 -20.78 2.57 -3.59
C GLU A 485 -21.21 2.16 -5.01
N ASP A 486 -21.21 3.10 -5.96
CA ASP A 486 -21.61 2.84 -7.35
C ASP A 486 -20.42 2.44 -8.24
N PHE A 487 -19.21 2.37 -7.69
CA PHE A 487 -18.02 2.06 -8.47
C PHE A 487 -18.08 0.63 -9.01
N ASP A 488 -17.93 0.51 -10.32
CA ASP A 488 -17.95 -0.75 -11.05
C ASP A 488 -16.89 -0.70 -12.15
N ILE A 489 -15.75 -1.33 -11.91
CA ILE A 489 -14.61 -1.31 -12.83
C ILE A 489 -14.93 -1.97 -14.17
N SER A 490 -15.88 -2.91 -14.22
CA SER A 490 -16.30 -3.57 -15.46
C SER A 490 -16.91 -2.59 -16.49
N LYS A 491 -17.32 -1.40 -16.04
CA LYS A 491 -17.86 -0.32 -16.88
C LYS A 491 -16.82 0.69 -17.34
N LEU A 492 -15.54 0.46 -17.02
CA LEU A 492 -14.46 1.34 -17.45
C LEU A 492 -14.41 1.44 -18.97
N ARG A 493 -14.39 2.65 -19.49
CA ARG A 493 -14.40 2.92 -20.93
C ARG A 493 -13.01 3.02 -21.55
N TYR A 494 -11.96 3.11 -20.76
CA TYR A 494 -10.59 3.29 -21.22
C TYR A 494 -9.63 2.43 -20.41
N ASP A 495 -8.80 1.64 -21.10
CA ASP A 495 -7.77 0.81 -20.44
C ASP A 495 -6.74 1.64 -19.67
N LYS A 496 -6.42 2.83 -20.20
CA LYS A 496 -5.46 3.74 -19.56
C LYS A 496 -6.07 5.12 -19.30
N ILE A 497 -5.91 5.58 -18.06
CA ILE A 497 -6.20 6.95 -17.64
C ILE A 497 -4.85 7.63 -17.45
N ILE A 498 -4.53 8.58 -18.33
CA ILE A 498 -3.22 9.23 -18.39
C ILE A 498 -3.37 10.67 -17.94
N ILE A 499 -2.74 11.00 -16.82
CA ILE A 499 -2.67 12.38 -16.31
C ILE A 499 -1.52 13.09 -17.05
N MET A 500 -1.83 14.16 -17.74
CA MET A 500 -0.88 14.95 -18.53
C MET A 500 -1.01 16.43 -18.16
N THR A 501 -0.16 16.87 -17.24
CA THR A 501 -0.09 18.24 -16.70
C THR A 501 1.22 18.90 -17.08
N ASP A 502 1.27 20.22 -16.93
CA ASP A 502 2.49 21.01 -17.15
C ASP A 502 3.60 20.59 -16.17
N ALA A 503 4.85 20.79 -16.56
CA ALA A 503 6.02 20.44 -15.77
C ALA A 503 6.39 21.52 -14.74
N ASP A 504 5.40 22.22 -14.21
CA ASP A 504 5.55 23.27 -13.21
C ASP A 504 4.88 22.90 -11.88
N VAL A 505 4.95 23.79 -10.90
CA VAL A 505 4.38 23.57 -9.55
C VAL A 505 2.85 23.46 -9.56
N ASP A 506 2.18 24.15 -10.50
CA ASP A 506 0.72 24.09 -10.63
C ASP A 506 0.28 22.75 -11.23
N GLY A 507 0.98 22.28 -12.27
CA GLY A 507 0.75 20.96 -12.86
C GLY A 507 1.02 19.81 -11.87
N ALA A 508 2.07 19.91 -11.05
CA ALA A 508 2.33 18.97 -9.97
C ALA A 508 1.18 18.96 -8.94
N HIS A 509 0.65 20.13 -8.59
CA HIS A 509 -0.50 20.23 -7.69
C HIS A 509 -1.78 19.63 -8.30
N ILE A 510 -2.06 19.89 -9.58
CA ILE A 510 -3.21 19.30 -10.28
C ILE A 510 -3.10 17.78 -10.33
N SER A 511 -1.93 17.25 -10.66
CA SER A 511 -1.67 15.81 -10.61
C SER A 511 -1.94 15.22 -9.23
N THR A 512 -1.51 15.90 -8.17
CA THR A 512 -1.74 15.48 -6.78
C THR A 512 -3.23 15.49 -6.43
N LEU A 513 -3.99 16.52 -6.85
CA LEU A 513 -5.44 16.58 -6.65
C LEU A 513 -6.16 15.44 -7.37
N LEU A 514 -5.76 15.12 -8.61
CA LEU A 514 -6.30 14.01 -9.38
C LEU A 514 -5.99 12.66 -8.74
N LEU A 515 -4.76 12.45 -8.29
CA LEU A 515 -4.36 11.23 -7.56
C LEU A 515 -5.12 11.10 -6.25
N THR A 516 -5.37 12.20 -5.53
CA THR A 516 -6.19 12.20 -4.30
C THR A 516 -7.62 11.75 -4.62
N PHE A 517 -8.22 12.27 -5.70
CA PHE A 517 -9.55 11.87 -6.13
C PHE A 517 -9.61 10.39 -6.51
N LEU A 518 -8.68 9.91 -7.32
CA LEU A 518 -8.62 8.49 -7.73
C LEU A 518 -8.37 7.57 -6.53
N TYR A 519 -7.46 7.93 -5.65
CA TYR A 519 -7.16 7.16 -4.44
C TYR A 519 -8.36 7.04 -3.51
N ARG A 520 -9.09 8.14 -3.26
CA ARG A 520 -10.21 8.16 -2.32
C ARG A 520 -11.50 7.56 -2.87
N PHE A 521 -11.76 7.68 -4.18
CA PHE A 521 -13.07 7.35 -4.76
C PHE A 521 -13.05 6.26 -5.83
N MET A 522 -11.88 5.93 -6.37
CA MET A 522 -11.69 4.93 -7.42
C MET A 522 -10.37 4.14 -7.22
N PRO A 523 -10.05 3.62 -6.01
CA PRO A 523 -8.75 3.00 -5.72
C PRO A 523 -8.46 1.80 -6.60
N ASP A 524 -9.46 1.06 -7.04
CA ASP A 524 -9.29 -0.13 -7.87
C ASP A 524 -8.73 0.20 -9.27
N LEU A 525 -8.94 1.43 -9.78
CA LEU A 525 -8.28 1.88 -11.01
C LEU A 525 -6.75 1.93 -10.87
N ILE A 526 -6.25 2.26 -9.67
CA ILE A 526 -4.82 2.26 -9.38
C ILE A 526 -4.33 0.83 -9.15
N LYS A 527 -5.06 0.03 -8.37
CA LYS A 527 -4.71 -1.36 -8.04
C LYS A 527 -4.59 -2.23 -9.28
N GLU A 528 -5.54 -2.11 -10.21
CA GLU A 528 -5.54 -2.86 -11.46
C GLU A 528 -4.62 -2.27 -12.53
N GLY A 529 -4.02 -1.09 -12.26
CA GLY A 529 -2.95 -0.52 -13.07
C GLY A 529 -3.41 0.28 -14.27
N HIS A 530 -4.57 0.90 -14.19
CA HIS A 530 -5.13 1.74 -15.23
C HIS A 530 -4.64 3.20 -15.20
N VAL A 531 -3.95 3.64 -14.13
CA VAL A 531 -3.57 5.04 -13.93
C VAL A 531 -2.10 5.28 -14.26
N TYR A 532 -1.84 6.30 -15.08
CA TYR A 532 -0.50 6.67 -15.54
C TYR A 532 -0.28 8.18 -15.47
N LEU A 533 0.98 8.58 -15.30
CA LEU A 533 1.47 9.95 -15.49
C LEU A 533 2.24 10.02 -16.80
N ALA A 534 1.87 10.93 -17.69
CA ALA A 534 2.65 11.22 -18.88
C ALA A 534 3.96 11.92 -18.50
N GLN A 535 5.01 11.62 -19.22
CA GLN A 535 6.33 12.24 -19.05
C GLN A 535 6.66 13.02 -20.34
N PRO A 536 6.27 14.30 -20.46
CA PRO A 536 6.73 15.13 -21.56
C PRO A 536 8.22 15.45 -21.38
N PRO A 537 8.96 15.73 -22.47
CA PRO A 537 10.35 16.16 -22.37
C PRO A 537 10.45 17.53 -21.69
N LEU A 538 11.50 17.73 -20.90
CA LEU A 538 11.83 19.02 -20.27
C LEU A 538 12.60 19.94 -21.22
N TYR A 539 13.38 19.35 -22.13
CA TYR A 539 14.25 20.10 -23.04
C TYR A 539 14.14 19.62 -24.48
N LYS A 540 14.20 20.58 -25.41
CA LYS A 540 14.44 20.36 -26.82
C LYS A 540 15.80 20.94 -27.16
N LEU A 541 16.69 20.14 -27.74
CA LEU A 541 17.96 20.56 -28.30
C LEU A 541 17.87 20.50 -29.83
N GLU A 542 18.15 21.60 -30.51
CA GLU A 542 18.25 21.64 -31.97
C GLU A 542 19.68 22.00 -32.38
N LYS A 543 20.26 21.17 -33.25
CA LYS A 543 21.56 21.45 -33.89
C LYS A 543 21.57 20.92 -35.32
N ASN A 544 21.93 21.75 -36.27
CA ASN A 544 22.04 21.38 -37.69
C ASN A 544 20.77 20.71 -38.26
N LYS A 545 19.58 21.22 -37.89
CA LYS A 545 18.24 20.67 -38.24
C LYS A 545 17.94 19.29 -37.65
N LYS A 546 18.78 18.76 -36.77
CA LYS A 546 18.46 17.58 -35.95
C LYS A 546 17.93 18.03 -34.62
N VAL A 547 16.94 17.32 -34.14
CA VAL A 547 16.25 17.57 -32.85
C VAL A 547 16.47 16.41 -31.92
N TRP A 548 16.78 16.70 -30.67
CA TRP A 548 16.84 15.75 -29.56
C TRP A 548 15.95 16.24 -28.44
N TYR A 549 15.35 15.31 -27.74
CA TYR A 549 14.53 15.59 -26.54
C TYR A 549 15.21 15.01 -25.32
N ALA A 550 15.23 15.74 -24.21
CA ALA A 550 15.74 15.28 -22.92
C ALA A 550 14.66 15.39 -21.85
N TYR A 551 14.56 14.37 -21.03
CA TYR A 551 13.56 14.21 -19.96
C TYR A 551 14.14 14.51 -18.57
N SER A 552 15.45 14.76 -18.48
CA SER A 552 16.14 15.20 -17.27
C SER A 552 17.38 16.04 -17.62
N ASP A 553 17.95 16.71 -16.61
CA ASP A 553 19.19 17.48 -16.75
C ASP A 553 20.38 16.57 -17.10
N GLU A 554 20.41 15.35 -16.53
CA GLU A 554 21.43 14.36 -16.82
C GLU A 554 21.38 13.90 -18.28
N GLN A 555 20.18 13.66 -18.81
CA GLN A 555 20.01 13.31 -20.23
C GLN A 555 20.42 14.45 -21.14
N LEU A 556 20.07 15.70 -20.79
CA LEU A 556 20.52 16.87 -21.55
C LEU A 556 22.05 16.95 -21.55
N ALA A 557 22.68 16.75 -20.39
CA ALA A 557 24.13 16.77 -20.28
C ALA A 557 24.79 15.65 -21.11
N ALA A 558 24.20 14.44 -21.13
CA ALA A 558 24.67 13.32 -21.95
C ALA A 558 24.57 13.63 -23.44
N ILE A 559 23.41 14.15 -23.91
CA ILE A 559 23.21 14.53 -25.31
C ILE A 559 24.20 15.63 -25.70
N LEU A 560 24.43 16.64 -24.86
CA LEU A 560 25.41 17.70 -25.10
C LEU A 560 26.85 17.17 -25.14
N GLY A 561 27.15 16.08 -24.41
CA GLY A 561 28.44 15.39 -24.48
C GLY A 561 28.67 14.70 -25.81
N GLU A 562 27.65 14.11 -26.41
CA GLU A 562 27.70 13.43 -27.70
C GLU A 562 27.70 14.40 -28.89
N VAL A 563 26.83 15.42 -28.84
CA VAL A 563 26.60 16.37 -29.93
C VAL A 563 27.66 17.49 -29.93
N GLY A 564 28.34 17.70 -28.82
CA GLY A 564 29.32 18.77 -28.58
C GLY A 564 28.65 20.08 -28.16
N ARG A 565 29.28 20.78 -27.23
CA ARG A 565 28.83 22.09 -26.72
C ARG A 565 29.40 23.19 -27.62
N ASP A 566 28.61 23.76 -28.51
CA ASP A 566 28.98 24.91 -29.33
C ASP A 566 27.85 25.95 -29.43
N GLN A 567 28.15 27.10 -30.05
CA GLN A 567 27.19 28.19 -30.17
C GLN A 567 25.99 27.88 -31.12
N ASN A 568 26.03 26.77 -31.85
CA ASN A 568 24.95 26.35 -32.74
C ASN A 568 23.88 25.51 -32.05
N ASN A 569 24.06 25.22 -30.77
CA ASN A 569 23.08 24.50 -29.97
C ASN A 569 21.96 25.44 -29.55
N LYS A 570 20.74 25.19 -30.04
CA LYS A 570 19.54 25.87 -29.58
C LYS A 570 18.85 24.97 -28.56
N ILE A 571 18.91 25.36 -27.30
CA ILE A 571 18.24 24.64 -26.19
C ILE A 571 16.99 25.41 -25.82
N GLN A 572 15.85 24.74 -25.86
CA GLN A 572 14.56 25.24 -25.36
C GLN A 572 14.17 24.40 -24.16
N ARG A 573 13.88 25.05 -23.01
CA ARG A 573 13.24 24.42 -21.87
C ARG A 573 11.74 24.60 -22.00
N TYR A 574 10.98 23.52 -21.97
CA TYR A 574 9.53 23.55 -21.92
C TYR A 574 9.05 23.82 -20.48
N LYS A 575 8.21 24.82 -20.32
CA LYS A 575 7.54 25.11 -19.03
C LYS A 575 6.13 24.55 -18.96
N GLY A 576 5.50 24.38 -20.12
CA GLY A 576 4.16 23.83 -20.21
C GLY A 576 3.89 23.16 -21.55
N LEU A 577 2.88 22.27 -21.56
CA LEU A 577 2.43 21.53 -22.74
C LEU A 577 1.91 22.44 -23.86
N GLY A 578 1.43 23.64 -23.50
CA GLY A 578 0.97 24.65 -24.46
C GLY A 578 2.09 25.26 -25.32
N GLU A 579 3.36 25.06 -24.95
CA GLU A 579 4.51 25.48 -25.73
C GLU A 579 4.89 24.48 -26.82
N MET A 580 4.33 23.29 -26.81
CA MET A 580 4.52 22.26 -27.81
C MET A 580 3.47 22.40 -28.92
N ASP A 581 3.90 22.30 -30.15
CA ASP A 581 2.97 22.08 -31.25
C ASP A 581 2.43 20.62 -31.24
N ALA A 582 1.40 20.38 -32.04
CA ALA A 582 0.73 19.07 -32.03
C ALA A 582 1.64 17.91 -32.47
N GLU A 583 2.58 18.17 -33.40
CA GLU A 583 3.52 17.17 -33.90
C GLU A 583 4.54 16.79 -32.81
N GLN A 584 5.12 17.80 -32.14
CA GLN A 584 6.03 17.59 -31.01
C GLN A 584 5.35 16.83 -29.87
N LEU A 585 4.11 17.19 -29.52
CA LEU A 585 3.35 16.54 -28.46
C LEU A 585 3.03 15.09 -28.82
N TRP A 586 2.71 14.79 -30.07
CA TRP A 586 2.53 13.43 -30.55
C TRP A 586 3.81 12.63 -30.42
N GLU A 587 4.89 13.09 -31.05
CA GLU A 587 6.16 12.35 -31.14
C GLU A 587 6.81 12.04 -29.80
N THR A 588 6.62 12.90 -28.80
CA THR A 588 7.30 12.80 -27.50
C THR A 588 6.46 12.22 -26.37
N THR A 589 5.12 12.44 -26.43
CA THR A 589 4.26 12.24 -25.26
C THR A 589 3.03 11.39 -25.53
N MET A 590 2.51 11.36 -26.77
CA MET A 590 1.25 10.69 -27.08
C MET A 590 1.40 9.48 -27.99
N ASP A 591 2.45 9.36 -28.79
CA ASP A 591 2.72 8.20 -29.63
C ASP A 591 2.98 6.96 -28.76
N PRO A 592 2.12 5.92 -28.82
CA PRO A 592 2.27 4.72 -28.01
C PRO A 592 3.62 4.00 -28.14
N GLU A 593 4.30 4.17 -29.30
CA GLU A 593 5.59 3.51 -29.55
C GLU A 593 6.79 4.27 -28.96
N LYS A 594 6.65 5.59 -28.72
CA LYS A 594 7.79 6.46 -28.33
C LYS A 594 7.64 7.09 -26.94
N ARG A 595 6.40 7.29 -26.49
CA ARG A 595 6.10 7.97 -25.23
C ARG A 595 6.64 7.23 -24.02
N VAL A 596 6.92 7.98 -22.97
CA VAL A 596 7.24 7.46 -21.65
C VAL A 596 6.05 7.70 -20.71
N LEU A 597 5.50 6.63 -20.14
CA LEU A 597 4.46 6.68 -19.13
C LEU A 597 4.99 6.12 -17.80
N ARG A 598 4.72 6.83 -16.73
CA ARG A 598 4.96 6.35 -15.37
C ARG A 598 3.65 5.76 -14.82
N ARG A 599 3.62 4.46 -14.59
CA ARG A 599 2.47 3.80 -13.99
C ARG A 599 2.37 4.17 -12.51
N VAL A 600 1.17 4.54 -12.07
CA VAL A 600 0.89 4.74 -10.65
C VAL A 600 0.63 3.38 -10.01
N VAL A 601 1.33 3.09 -8.94
CA VAL A 601 1.17 1.85 -8.18
C VAL A 601 0.80 2.19 -6.74
N MET A 602 0.01 1.32 -6.13
CA MET A 602 -0.38 1.43 -4.74
C MET A 602 0.01 0.15 -4.00
N ASP A 603 0.73 0.31 -2.91
CA ASP A 603 1.02 -0.80 -2.02
C ASP A 603 -0.10 -0.96 -0.99
N ASN A 604 -0.90 -2.01 -1.15
CA ASN A 604 -2.02 -2.29 -0.24
C ASN A 604 -1.55 -2.69 1.17
N GLU A 605 -0.32 -3.19 1.31
CA GLU A 605 0.24 -3.57 2.62
C GLU A 605 0.57 -2.34 3.47
N ASN A 606 0.84 -1.19 2.83
CA ASN A 606 1.13 0.09 3.48
C ASN A 606 -0.04 1.09 3.38
N SER A 607 -1.28 0.61 3.32
CA SER A 607 -2.47 1.47 3.17
C SER A 607 -2.63 2.51 4.28
N SER A 608 -2.22 2.21 5.50
CA SER A 608 -2.24 3.13 6.65
C SER A 608 -1.32 4.34 6.43
N GLU A 609 -0.11 4.12 5.92
CA GLU A 609 0.85 5.19 5.65
C GLU A 609 0.45 6.03 4.43
N LEU A 610 -0.17 5.41 3.43
CA LEU A 610 -0.75 6.14 2.29
C LEU A 610 -1.84 7.11 2.76
N ASP A 611 -2.73 6.66 3.66
CA ASP A 611 -3.77 7.51 4.23
C ASP A 611 -3.17 8.69 5.01
N VAL A 612 -2.19 8.45 5.88
CA VAL A 612 -1.47 9.51 6.60
C VAL A 612 -0.81 10.49 5.62
N THR A 613 -0.19 10.00 4.56
CA THR A 613 0.47 10.85 3.55
C THR A 613 -0.53 11.75 2.85
N PHE A 614 -1.64 11.22 2.34
CA PHE A 614 -2.68 12.03 1.69
C PHE A 614 -3.32 13.02 2.67
N THR A 615 -3.61 12.60 3.90
CA THR A 615 -4.15 13.49 4.93
C THR A 615 -3.16 14.61 5.29
N THR A 616 -1.88 14.30 5.45
CA THR A 616 -0.83 15.29 5.75
C THR A 616 -0.68 16.31 4.63
N LEU A 617 -0.59 15.83 3.37
CA LEU A 617 -0.34 16.71 2.22
C LEU A 617 -1.59 17.48 1.79
N MET A 618 -2.76 16.86 1.83
CA MET A 618 -4.00 17.39 1.25
C MET A 618 -5.04 17.79 2.29
N GLY A 619 -4.88 17.44 3.57
CA GLY A 619 -5.79 17.76 4.67
C GLY A 619 -5.76 19.23 5.08
N ASP A 620 -6.60 19.60 6.06
CA ASP A 620 -6.76 20.99 6.52
C ASP A 620 -5.64 21.48 7.44
N GLN A 621 -5.00 20.56 8.18
CA GLN A 621 -3.96 20.90 9.15
C GLN A 621 -2.66 21.33 8.44
N VAL A 622 -2.16 22.52 8.81
CA VAL A 622 -0.95 23.10 8.19
C VAL A 622 0.32 22.55 8.83
N GLU A 623 0.32 22.39 10.15
CA GLU A 623 1.52 22.01 10.91
C GLU A 623 2.11 20.65 10.50
N PRO A 624 1.33 19.55 10.37
CA PRO A 624 1.87 18.28 9.91
C PRO A 624 2.48 18.34 8.51
N ARG A 625 1.92 19.20 7.63
CA ARG A 625 2.46 19.43 6.29
C ARG A 625 3.77 20.19 6.33
N ARG A 626 3.88 21.19 7.19
CA ARG A 626 5.12 21.94 7.41
C ARG A 626 6.23 21.02 7.91
N GLU A 627 5.95 20.22 8.94
CA GLU A 627 6.89 19.23 9.47
C GLU A 627 7.34 18.24 8.37
N PHE A 628 6.40 17.75 7.56
CA PHE A 628 6.72 16.86 6.44
C PHE A 628 7.68 17.53 5.44
N ILE A 629 7.44 18.79 5.09
CA ILE A 629 8.30 19.54 4.16
C ILE A 629 9.69 19.74 4.78
N GLU A 630 9.79 20.12 6.03
CA GLU A 630 11.06 20.35 6.74
C GLU A 630 11.88 19.05 6.84
N GLU A 631 11.25 17.92 7.18
CA GLU A 631 11.90 16.61 7.28
C GLU A 631 12.41 16.09 5.93
N ASN A 632 11.73 16.43 4.84
CA ASN A 632 12.05 15.91 3.50
C ASN A 632 12.78 16.92 2.61
N ALA A 633 13.00 18.16 3.05
CA ALA A 633 13.62 19.21 2.24
C ALA A 633 15.02 18.83 1.72
N GLN A 634 15.79 18.09 2.51
CA GLN A 634 17.14 17.62 2.13
C GLN A 634 17.14 16.64 0.95
N PHE A 635 16.01 15.99 0.63
CA PHE A 635 15.90 15.03 -0.46
C PHE A 635 15.43 15.67 -1.77
N VAL A 636 15.04 16.94 -1.75
CA VAL A 636 14.57 17.66 -2.93
C VAL A 636 15.78 18.02 -3.80
N LYS A 637 15.85 17.44 -5.00
CA LYS A 637 16.95 17.66 -5.95
C LYS A 637 16.67 18.78 -6.96
N ASN A 638 15.38 19.04 -7.26
CA ASN A 638 14.97 20.01 -8.27
C ASN A 638 14.03 21.03 -7.62
N LEU A 639 14.59 22.14 -7.17
CA LEU A 639 13.82 23.32 -6.81
C LEU A 639 13.69 24.19 -8.07
N ASP A 640 12.45 24.48 -8.47
CA ASP A 640 12.18 25.48 -9.50
C ASP A 640 12.29 26.87 -8.83
N ILE A 641 13.53 27.41 -8.80
CA ILE A 641 13.87 28.71 -8.22
C ILE A 641 13.97 29.73 -9.35
#